data_148dc4103cc84b16693021ff5e043a06
#
_entry.id   148dc4103cc84b16693021ff5e043a06
#
_cell.length_a   1.000
_cell.length_b   1.000
_cell.length_c   1.000
_cell.angle_alpha   90.00
_cell.angle_beta   90.00
_cell.angle_gamma   90.00
#
_symmetry.space_group_name_H-M   'P 1'
#
loop_
_entity.id
_entity.type
_entity.pdbx_description
1 polymer ?
#
loop_
_entity_poly.entity_id
_entity_poly.type
_entity_poly.pdbx_seq_one_letter_code
_entity_poly.pdbx_strand_id
1 'polypeptide(L)'
;MNDKIIIKGAKEHNLKNINLEIPRDKLVVVTGLSGSGKSSLAFDTLYAEGQRRYVESLSSYARQFLGLMEKPDVESIEGLSPAISIDQKTTSKNPRSTVGTVTEIYDYIRLLYARIGVPYCPICGKKIEKQTIDQIIDNIMKLDEGTKIQVIAPIVRGRKGEYTKLIQDLLKEGFIRARIDGENVELSDDIQIDRKKKHNIDLIVDRLVIKPEIRSRLTESVEIALKHADNIVMIDVPSKGETLYSQNYACPDCGFSFPELTPRMFSFNNPQGACPECTGIGYLMKMDENLIIPDKNKTLYDGVKAFGSSTMKKGETMAKMYFEAIGKHYGVDIKVPIKKLPRDFLDKILYGTGDECIDFEHESPFGIRKFTAPFEGVIPTLERRHNETKSQGMREFYEMYMSESPCHACHGARLRKEILSIKVGDKNINELTDMPINKIRDYLKNLELTNQEKLIGEQIFKEIDKRLSFLIDVGLEYLTLSRSAGTLSGGESQRIRLATQIGSGLTGVLYILDEPSIGLHQRDNDKLLATLKKLRDLGNTLLVVEHDEDTMYAADQIIDIGPGAGVHGGNVMAQGTAEEIKRVENSITGQYLSGRKKIPVPKKRRKTVKGKSIEVKGATEHNLKNISVKFPLGVFNCVTGVSGSGKSTLVNEILYKTITKQLNGSNEKPGKCKEVVGIDKIDKIINIDQSPIGRTPRSNPATYTGVFDTIREIFANTNEAKLRGYQKGRFSFNVQGGRCEACNGDGLIKIEMHFLPDIYVPCEVCKGKRYNHETLEVKYKGKTIADVLDMTVEEALDFFSNIPKIKQKIQTLYDVGLGYIKLGQPSTTLSGGEAQRVKLATELSKRATGKTLYILDEPTTGLHIADVHRLVNILQRLVDTGNTIIVIEHNLDLIKTADYIIDLGPEGGDGGGEIVAVGTPEQICKNDRSYTGKFLKKYLEE
;
A
#
# COMPACT_ATOMS: atom_id res chain seq x y z
N MET A 1 9.78 41.96 8.51
CA MET A 1 8.97 40.90 7.89
C MET A 1 7.64 40.87 8.63
N ASN A 2 6.52 40.66 7.92
CA ASN A 2 5.24 40.54 8.63
C ASN A 2 5.25 39.31 9.53
N ASP A 3 5.04 39.50 10.83
CA ASP A 3 5.01 38.38 11.81
C ASP A 3 3.72 37.57 11.76
N LYS A 4 2.85 37.87 10.81
CA LYS A 4 1.55 37.24 10.63
C LYS A 4 1.24 36.96 9.17
N ILE A 5 0.45 35.93 8.91
CA ILE A 5 -0.26 35.73 7.65
C ILE A 5 -1.64 36.34 7.83
N ILE A 6 -1.99 37.31 6.97
CA ILE A 6 -3.26 38.04 7.04
C ILE A 6 -4.13 37.63 5.85
N ILE A 7 -5.27 37.03 6.14
CA ILE A 7 -6.29 36.60 5.18
C ILE A 7 -7.42 37.61 5.23
N LYS A 8 -7.86 38.10 4.07
CA LYS A 8 -9.02 39.01 3.93
C LYS A 8 -9.99 38.45 2.92
N GLY A 9 -11.23 38.31 3.33
CA GLY A 9 -12.33 38.01 2.45
C GLY A 9 -12.30 36.59 1.86
N ALA A 10 -11.96 35.56 2.63
CA ALA A 10 -11.99 34.17 2.14
C ALA A 10 -13.43 33.65 2.03
N LYS A 11 -13.79 33.18 0.80
CA LYS A 11 -15.16 32.73 0.44
C LYS A 11 -15.16 31.34 -0.21
N GLU A 12 -14.02 30.63 -0.19
CA GLU A 12 -13.91 29.32 -0.82
C GLU A 12 -14.93 28.32 -0.24
N HIS A 13 -15.64 27.63 -1.10
CA HIS A 13 -16.71 26.66 -0.74
C HIS A 13 -17.77 27.23 0.22
N ASN A 14 -17.72 26.83 1.50
CA ASN A 14 -18.69 27.26 2.51
C ASN A 14 -18.19 28.37 3.42
N LEU A 15 -16.99 28.91 3.20
CA LEU A 15 -16.46 30.01 3.98
C LEU A 15 -17.27 31.32 3.76
N LYS A 16 -17.57 32.03 4.84
CA LYS A 16 -18.46 33.21 4.83
C LYS A 16 -17.68 34.51 4.97
N ASN A 17 -16.87 34.84 3.94
CA ASN A 17 -16.13 36.09 3.88
C ASN A 17 -15.26 36.32 5.13
N ILE A 18 -14.50 35.30 5.52
CA ILE A 18 -13.74 35.34 6.77
C ILE A 18 -12.47 36.17 6.65
N ASN A 19 -12.19 36.93 7.72
CA ASN A 19 -10.91 37.61 7.91
C ASN A 19 -10.17 36.98 9.08
N LEU A 20 -8.88 36.71 8.91
CA LEU A 20 -8.11 35.96 9.89
C LEU A 20 -6.66 36.37 9.90
N GLU A 21 -6.05 36.42 11.08
CA GLU A 21 -4.62 36.64 11.29
C GLU A 21 -4.00 35.40 11.91
N ILE A 22 -3.02 34.79 11.24
CA ILE A 22 -2.31 33.60 11.69
C ILE A 22 -0.87 34.00 12.02
N PRO A 23 -0.38 33.78 13.25
CA PRO A 23 0.99 34.08 13.62
C PRO A 23 1.97 33.16 12.89
N ARG A 24 3.09 33.72 12.45
CA ARG A 24 4.18 32.94 11.84
C ARG A 24 5.06 32.30 12.93
N ASP A 25 5.78 31.24 12.52
CA ASP A 25 6.70 30.49 13.38
C ASP A 25 6.02 29.93 14.65
N LYS A 26 4.75 29.54 14.48
CA LYS A 26 3.87 28.99 15.52
C LYS A 26 3.18 27.71 15.06
N LEU A 27 2.76 26.91 16.05
CA LEU A 27 1.88 25.77 15.84
C LEU A 27 0.43 26.25 15.99
N VAL A 28 -0.29 26.30 14.88
CA VAL A 28 -1.68 26.75 14.82
C VAL A 28 -2.58 25.58 14.48
N VAL A 29 -3.60 25.34 15.31
CA VAL A 29 -4.57 24.26 15.10
C VAL A 29 -5.87 24.86 14.55
N VAL A 30 -6.36 24.32 13.44
CA VAL A 30 -7.68 24.61 12.90
C VAL A 30 -8.63 23.47 13.27
N THR A 31 -9.67 23.76 14.03
CA THR A 31 -10.63 22.79 14.53
C THR A 31 -12.08 23.18 14.22
N GLY A 32 -13.04 22.33 14.57
CA GLY A 32 -14.48 22.53 14.35
C GLY A 32 -15.16 21.27 13.81
N LEU A 33 -16.46 21.28 13.67
CA LEU A 33 -17.26 20.14 13.20
C LEU A 33 -16.82 19.63 11.82
N SER A 34 -17.08 18.36 11.52
CA SER A 34 -16.90 17.80 10.18
C SER A 34 -17.74 18.59 9.18
N GLY A 35 -17.14 19.04 8.05
CA GLY A 35 -17.80 19.88 7.07
C GLY A 35 -18.00 21.36 7.45
N SER A 36 -17.36 21.85 8.52
CA SER A 36 -17.45 23.27 8.94
C SER A 36 -16.66 24.25 8.05
N GLY A 37 -15.71 23.76 7.20
CA GLY A 37 -14.90 24.61 6.34
C GLY A 37 -13.40 24.64 6.69
N LYS A 38 -12.93 23.75 7.59
CA LYS A 38 -11.52 23.67 7.98
C LYS A 38 -10.59 23.41 6.80
N SER A 39 -10.90 22.40 6.01
CA SER A 39 -10.12 22.03 4.83
C SER A 39 -10.19 23.10 3.76
N SER A 40 -11.35 23.75 3.60
CA SER A 40 -11.50 24.87 2.68
C SER A 40 -10.59 26.06 3.04
N LEU A 41 -10.40 26.34 4.33
CA LEU A 41 -9.45 27.36 4.77
C LEU A 41 -8.00 26.89 4.58
N ALA A 42 -7.65 25.71 5.07
CA ALA A 42 -6.27 25.24 5.14
C ALA A 42 -5.72 24.84 3.77
N PHE A 43 -6.46 24.02 3.01
CA PHE A 43 -6.00 23.45 1.75
C PHE A 43 -6.49 24.24 0.54
N ASP A 44 -7.81 24.48 0.43
CA ASP A 44 -8.36 25.10 -0.78
C ASP A 44 -8.10 26.62 -0.85
N THR A 45 -7.79 27.27 0.30
CA THR A 45 -7.45 28.71 0.34
C THR A 45 -5.94 28.91 0.54
N LEU A 46 -5.38 28.55 1.69
CA LEU A 46 -3.98 28.88 2.04
C LEU A 46 -2.96 28.09 1.22
N TYR A 47 -3.11 26.76 1.18
CA TYR A 47 -2.18 25.93 0.41
C TYR A 47 -2.29 26.22 -1.09
N ALA A 48 -3.50 26.29 -1.62
CA ALA A 48 -3.74 26.55 -3.03
C ALA A 48 -3.12 27.88 -3.48
N GLU A 49 -3.28 28.95 -2.71
CA GLU A 49 -2.67 30.25 -3.01
C GLU A 49 -1.15 30.22 -2.86
N GLY A 50 -0.62 29.54 -1.84
CA GLY A 50 0.83 29.37 -1.64
C GLY A 50 1.47 28.64 -2.81
N GLN A 51 0.84 27.55 -3.27
CA GLN A 51 1.31 26.77 -4.40
C GLN A 51 1.16 27.53 -5.72
N ARG A 52 0.05 28.26 -5.92
CA ARG A 52 -0.15 29.11 -7.10
C ARG A 52 0.97 30.14 -7.23
N ARG A 53 1.30 30.88 -6.15
CA ARG A 53 2.41 31.85 -6.15
C ARG A 53 3.75 31.22 -6.42
N TYR A 54 4.00 30.03 -5.87
CA TYR A 54 5.22 29.26 -6.14
C TYR A 54 5.33 28.90 -7.62
N VAL A 55 4.27 28.32 -8.21
CA VAL A 55 4.23 27.95 -9.63
C VAL A 55 4.39 29.17 -10.52
N GLU A 56 3.77 30.30 -10.19
CA GLU A 56 3.92 31.57 -10.94
C GLU A 56 5.34 32.11 -10.93
N SER A 57 6.11 31.84 -9.87
CA SER A 57 7.53 32.24 -9.78
C SER A 57 8.46 31.41 -10.65
N LEU A 58 8.01 30.24 -11.15
CA LEU A 58 8.79 29.34 -11.99
C LEU A 58 8.89 29.87 -13.44
N SER A 59 9.85 29.30 -14.19
CA SER A 59 10.02 29.60 -15.62
C SER A 59 8.75 29.25 -16.43
N SER A 60 8.55 29.95 -17.57
CA SER A 60 7.40 29.65 -18.47
C SER A 60 7.35 28.21 -18.94
N TYR A 61 8.51 27.58 -19.14
CA TYR A 61 8.63 26.16 -19.48
C TYR A 61 8.11 25.26 -18.37
N ALA A 62 8.51 25.47 -17.12
CA ALA A 62 8.03 24.67 -15.98
C ALA A 62 6.52 24.86 -15.75
N ARG A 63 5.99 26.06 -15.95
CA ARG A 63 4.53 26.35 -15.85
C ARG A 63 3.69 25.59 -16.87
N GLN A 64 4.19 25.35 -18.08
CA GLN A 64 3.48 24.54 -19.08
C GLN A 64 3.25 23.09 -18.63
N PHE A 65 4.15 22.54 -17.83
CA PHE A 65 4.00 21.17 -17.30
C PHE A 65 3.13 21.09 -16.04
N LEU A 66 3.15 22.15 -15.22
CA LEU A 66 2.43 22.16 -13.94
C LEU A 66 0.97 22.62 -14.06
N GLY A 67 0.61 23.23 -15.19
CA GLY A 67 -0.71 23.82 -15.42
C GLY A 67 -0.91 25.15 -14.69
N LEU A 68 -1.93 25.90 -15.12
CA LEU A 68 -2.39 27.10 -14.41
C LEU A 68 -3.29 26.66 -13.25
N MET A 69 -2.94 27.01 -12.04
CA MET A 69 -3.79 26.83 -10.87
C MET A 69 -4.82 27.95 -10.79
N GLU A 70 -6.07 27.59 -10.54
CA GLU A 70 -7.12 28.58 -10.31
C GLU A 70 -6.83 29.37 -9.03
N LYS A 71 -7.11 30.66 -9.04
CA LYS A 71 -6.99 31.51 -7.85
C LYS A 71 -8.13 31.16 -6.91
N PRO A 72 -7.87 30.85 -5.62
CA PRO A 72 -8.93 30.64 -4.66
C PRO A 72 -9.77 31.89 -4.48
N ASP A 73 -11.03 31.71 -4.08
CA ASP A 73 -11.97 32.82 -3.83
C ASP A 73 -11.63 33.54 -2.51
N VAL A 74 -10.63 34.41 -2.60
CA VAL A 74 -10.11 35.23 -1.50
C VAL A 74 -9.71 36.61 -2.03
N GLU A 75 -10.03 37.67 -1.25
CA GLU A 75 -9.67 39.05 -1.64
C GLU A 75 -8.16 39.21 -1.63
N SER A 76 -7.49 38.95 -0.52
CA SER A 76 -6.03 39.00 -0.42
C SER A 76 -5.49 38.09 0.69
N ILE A 77 -4.24 37.57 0.49
CA ILE A 77 -3.44 36.93 1.53
C ILE A 77 -2.06 37.59 1.56
N GLU A 78 -1.71 38.16 2.70
CA GLU A 78 -0.42 38.83 2.92
C GLU A 78 0.46 37.96 3.85
N GLY A 79 1.79 38.06 3.73
CA GLY A 79 2.73 37.36 4.59
C GLY A 79 2.84 35.83 4.38
N LEU A 80 2.29 35.31 3.28
CA LEU A 80 2.28 33.87 2.99
C LEU A 80 3.68 33.39 2.61
N SER A 81 4.17 32.35 3.31
CA SER A 81 5.40 31.63 2.99
C SER A 81 5.15 30.53 1.95
N PRO A 82 6.21 29.99 1.31
CA PRO A 82 6.08 28.76 0.53
C PRO A 82 5.34 27.69 1.34
N ALA A 83 4.32 27.08 0.76
CA ALA A 83 3.45 26.14 1.46
C ALA A 83 3.71 24.70 1.04
N ILE A 84 3.78 23.80 2.02
CA ILE A 84 3.90 22.34 1.83
C ILE A 84 2.72 21.65 2.50
N SER A 85 1.97 20.85 1.74
CA SER A 85 0.86 20.06 2.24
C SER A 85 1.31 18.64 2.58
N ILE A 86 0.87 18.14 3.74
CA ILE A 86 1.01 16.76 4.16
C ILE A 86 -0.39 16.21 4.44
N ASP A 87 -1.04 15.77 3.37
CA ASP A 87 -2.40 15.23 3.38
C ASP A 87 -2.42 13.71 3.57
N GLN A 88 -3.63 13.16 3.83
CA GLN A 88 -3.84 11.73 3.96
C GLN A 88 -4.00 11.00 2.62
N LYS A 89 -4.05 11.72 1.50
CA LYS A 89 -4.39 11.11 0.20
C LYS A 89 -3.31 10.13 -0.24
N THR A 90 -3.80 8.94 -0.39
CA THR A 90 -3.30 7.75 -1.11
C THR A 90 -1.80 7.55 -1.23
N THR A 91 -1.35 6.50 -0.55
CA THR A 91 -0.12 5.77 -0.85
C THR A 91 -0.01 5.48 -2.36
N SER A 92 1.19 5.61 -2.88
CA SER A 92 1.50 5.18 -4.24
C SER A 92 1.09 3.71 -4.42
N LYS A 93 0.22 3.43 -5.38
CA LYS A 93 -0.13 2.06 -5.77
C LYS A 93 0.97 1.36 -6.57
N ASN A 94 2.12 2.01 -6.75
CA ASN A 94 3.24 1.42 -7.46
C ASN A 94 3.86 0.31 -6.61
N PRO A 95 3.86 -0.95 -7.06
CA PRO A 95 4.39 -2.09 -6.31
C PRO A 95 5.91 -2.01 -6.05
N ARG A 96 6.61 -1.13 -6.76
CA ARG A 96 8.04 -0.87 -6.59
C ARG A 96 8.35 0.19 -5.52
N SER A 97 7.34 0.92 -5.04
CA SER A 97 7.54 1.89 -3.96
C SER A 97 7.60 1.18 -2.60
N THR A 98 8.65 1.42 -1.84
CA THR A 98 8.84 0.90 -0.48
C THR A 98 9.06 2.05 0.51
N VAL A 99 8.94 1.78 1.80
CA VAL A 99 9.28 2.76 2.85
C VAL A 99 10.69 3.31 2.60
N GLY A 100 11.67 2.44 2.35
CA GLY A 100 13.06 2.85 2.10
C GLY A 100 13.24 3.77 0.90
N THR A 101 12.48 3.55 -0.19
CA THR A 101 12.57 4.40 -1.39
C THR A 101 11.84 5.73 -1.23
N VAL A 102 10.71 5.75 -0.54
CA VAL A 102 9.95 6.98 -0.27
C VAL A 102 10.69 7.91 0.68
N THR A 103 11.44 7.35 1.63
CA THR A 103 12.26 8.10 2.60
C THR A 103 13.66 8.42 2.10
N GLU A 104 14.01 7.99 0.88
CA GLU A 104 15.36 8.08 0.31
C GLU A 104 16.45 7.33 1.09
N ILE A 105 16.11 6.66 2.19
CA ILE A 105 17.08 5.90 3.00
C ILE A 105 17.71 4.78 2.17
N TYR A 106 16.93 4.14 1.29
CA TYR A 106 17.41 3.08 0.43
C TYR A 106 18.52 3.55 -0.52
N ASP A 107 18.51 4.81 -0.93
CA ASP A 107 19.55 5.37 -1.80
C ASP A 107 20.89 5.50 -1.09
N TYR A 108 20.87 5.87 0.19
CA TYR A 108 22.07 5.89 1.03
C TYR A 108 22.55 4.47 1.36
N ILE A 109 21.64 3.52 1.61
CA ILE A 109 22.00 2.11 1.82
C ILE A 109 22.65 1.52 0.57
N ARG A 110 22.11 1.78 -0.63
CA ARG A 110 22.74 1.35 -1.89
C ARG A 110 24.16 1.91 -2.06
N LEU A 111 24.34 3.18 -1.69
CA LEU A 111 25.65 3.80 -1.70
C LEU A 111 26.60 3.15 -0.68
N LEU A 112 26.11 2.86 0.50
CA LEU A 112 26.88 2.17 1.54
C LEU A 112 27.38 0.80 1.05
N TYR A 113 26.47 -0.04 0.51
CA TYR A 113 26.82 -1.36 -0.02
C TYR A 113 27.78 -1.29 -1.21
N ALA A 114 27.67 -0.26 -2.06
CA ALA A 114 28.59 -0.06 -3.16
C ALA A 114 30.01 0.36 -2.71
N ARG A 115 30.15 1.05 -1.57
CA ARG A 115 31.42 1.60 -1.08
C ARG A 115 32.15 0.69 -0.12
N ILE A 116 31.46 0.04 0.81
CA ILE A 116 32.04 -0.80 1.86
C ILE A 116 31.52 -2.23 1.84
N GLY A 117 30.66 -2.58 0.88
CA GLY A 117 30.13 -3.94 0.74
C GLY A 117 31.22 -4.94 0.34
N VAL A 118 31.26 -6.06 1.05
CA VAL A 118 32.16 -7.17 0.80
C VAL A 118 31.44 -8.24 -0.01
N PRO A 119 31.87 -8.54 -1.24
CA PRO A 119 31.25 -9.57 -2.05
C PRO A 119 31.66 -10.98 -1.62
N TYR A 120 30.71 -11.90 -1.67
CA TYR A 120 30.91 -13.32 -1.49
C TYR A 120 30.52 -14.04 -2.78
N CYS A 121 31.14 -15.15 -3.06
CA CYS A 121 30.83 -15.94 -4.25
C CYS A 121 29.41 -16.52 -4.15
N PRO A 122 28.50 -16.25 -5.11
CA PRO A 122 27.15 -16.77 -5.07
C PRO A 122 27.07 -18.29 -5.27
N ILE A 123 28.20 -18.92 -5.70
CA ILE A 123 28.31 -20.36 -5.97
C ILE A 123 28.88 -21.11 -4.77
N CYS A 124 30.05 -20.70 -4.26
CA CYS A 124 30.76 -21.41 -3.19
C CYS A 124 30.75 -20.70 -1.82
N GLY A 125 30.21 -19.47 -1.74
CA GLY A 125 30.08 -18.70 -0.50
C GLY A 125 31.39 -18.10 0.04
N LYS A 126 32.52 -18.28 -0.62
CA LYS A 126 33.79 -17.70 -0.17
C LYS A 126 33.83 -16.20 -0.37
N LYS A 127 34.49 -15.49 0.54
CA LYS A 127 34.77 -14.06 0.43
C LYS A 127 35.62 -13.77 -0.80
N ILE A 128 35.25 -12.75 -1.56
CA ILE A 128 35.98 -12.31 -2.76
C ILE A 128 36.66 -10.98 -2.44
N GLU A 129 37.96 -10.92 -2.68
CA GLU A 129 38.76 -9.72 -2.48
C GLU A 129 39.39 -9.26 -3.79
N LYS A 130 39.59 -7.96 -3.94
CA LYS A 130 40.43 -7.42 -5.02
C LYS A 130 41.87 -7.74 -4.73
N GLN A 131 42.59 -8.22 -5.72
CA GLN A 131 44.04 -8.45 -5.62
C GLN A 131 44.76 -7.26 -6.23
N THR A 132 45.75 -6.72 -5.52
CA THR A 132 46.68 -5.75 -6.11
C THR A 132 47.64 -6.47 -7.03
N ILE A 133 48.28 -5.74 -7.98
CA ILE A 133 49.27 -6.31 -8.86
C ILE A 133 50.40 -6.98 -8.04
N ASP A 134 50.85 -6.29 -6.98
CA ASP A 134 51.90 -6.86 -6.11
C ASP A 134 51.47 -8.16 -5.46
N GLN A 135 50.22 -8.26 -4.96
CA GLN A 135 49.68 -9.49 -4.39
C GLN A 135 49.60 -10.63 -5.42
N ILE A 136 49.20 -10.29 -6.67
CA ILE A 136 49.16 -11.26 -7.78
C ILE A 136 50.59 -11.76 -8.06
N ILE A 137 51.55 -10.85 -8.19
CA ILE A 137 52.96 -11.18 -8.42
C ILE A 137 53.50 -12.05 -7.28
N ASP A 138 53.30 -11.65 -6.02
CA ASP A 138 53.75 -12.40 -4.85
C ASP A 138 53.14 -13.80 -4.80
N ASN A 139 51.89 -13.97 -5.21
CA ASN A 139 51.26 -15.29 -5.29
C ASN A 139 51.87 -16.16 -6.41
N ILE A 140 52.17 -15.55 -7.56
CA ILE A 140 52.81 -16.26 -8.68
C ILE A 140 54.24 -16.64 -8.31
N MET A 141 54.97 -15.75 -7.61
CA MET A 141 56.36 -15.99 -7.19
C MET A 141 56.50 -17.06 -6.07
N LYS A 142 55.37 -17.47 -5.42
CA LYS A 142 55.36 -18.62 -4.49
C LYS A 142 55.42 -19.98 -5.19
N LEU A 143 55.32 -20.04 -6.52
CA LEU A 143 55.51 -21.27 -7.27
C LEU A 143 56.99 -21.71 -7.19
N ASP A 144 57.20 -23.03 -7.31
CA ASP A 144 58.54 -23.62 -7.23
C ASP A 144 59.51 -23.05 -8.30
N GLU A 145 60.73 -22.78 -7.92
CA GLU A 145 61.75 -22.29 -8.85
C GLU A 145 61.97 -23.29 -10.01
N GLY A 146 62.08 -22.75 -11.22
CA GLY A 146 62.14 -23.55 -12.45
C GLY A 146 60.75 -23.89 -13.08
N THR A 147 59.65 -23.54 -12.42
CA THR A 147 58.32 -23.79 -12.98
C THR A 147 58.10 -22.94 -14.22
N LYS A 148 57.66 -23.57 -15.31
CA LYS A 148 57.26 -22.87 -16.54
C LYS A 148 55.84 -22.38 -16.41
N ILE A 149 55.58 -21.10 -16.71
CA ILE A 149 54.26 -20.45 -16.69
C ILE A 149 53.99 -19.74 -17.99
N GLN A 150 52.70 -19.62 -18.31
CA GLN A 150 52.23 -18.71 -19.38
C GLN A 150 51.35 -17.63 -18.74
N VAL A 151 51.63 -16.37 -19.07
CA VAL A 151 50.81 -15.22 -18.69
C VAL A 151 49.83 -14.99 -19.81
N ILE A 152 48.55 -15.11 -19.49
CA ILE A 152 47.46 -15.13 -20.46
C ILE A 152 46.42 -14.05 -20.11
N ALA A 153 45.98 -13.31 -21.12
CA ALA A 153 44.88 -12.38 -21.02
C ALA A 153 43.60 -12.97 -21.62
N PRO A 154 42.59 -13.32 -20.84
CA PRO A 154 41.32 -13.90 -21.34
C PRO A 154 40.40 -12.81 -21.87
N ILE A 155 40.50 -12.48 -23.18
CA ILE A 155 39.81 -11.35 -23.79
C ILE A 155 38.34 -11.66 -24.12
N VAL A 156 38.07 -12.86 -24.63
CA VAL A 156 36.69 -13.27 -25.00
C VAL A 156 36.30 -14.54 -24.25
N ARG A 157 35.17 -14.52 -23.54
CA ARG A 157 34.64 -15.65 -22.79
C ARG A 157 33.19 -15.96 -23.22
N GLY A 158 32.97 -17.08 -23.94
CA GLY A 158 31.69 -17.63 -24.31
C GLY A 158 30.79 -16.72 -25.15
N ARG A 159 31.35 -15.83 -25.93
CA ARG A 159 30.58 -14.85 -26.74
C ARG A 159 30.60 -15.22 -28.24
N LYS A 160 29.52 -14.94 -28.93
CA LYS A 160 29.41 -15.08 -30.39
C LYS A 160 30.02 -13.86 -31.08
N GLY A 161 30.71 -14.05 -32.19
CA GLY A 161 31.29 -12.98 -33.01
C GLY A 161 32.37 -13.48 -33.96
N GLU A 162 32.72 -12.71 -34.95
CA GLU A 162 33.79 -13.03 -35.95
C GLU A 162 35.18 -12.62 -35.43
N TYR A 163 35.27 -11.64 -34.55
CA TYR A 163 36.47 -11.12 -33.88
C TYR A 163 37.67 -10.74 -34.80
N THR A 164 37.43 -10.59 -36.10
CA THR A 164 38.47 -10.25 -37.09
C THR A 164 39.20 -8.94 -36.73
N LYS A 165 38.47 -7.91 -36.35
CA LYS A 165 39.01 -6.63 -35.92
C LYS A 165 39.86 -6.77 -34.68
N LEU A 166 39.44 -7.54 -33.69
CA LEU A 166 40.17 -7.80 -32.45
C LEU A 166 41.52 -8.47 -32.77
N ILE A 167 41.52 -9.48 -33.64
CA ILE A 167 42.76 -10.18 -34.05
C ILE A 167 43.71 -9.22 -34.76
N GLN A 168 43.20 -8.38 -35.67
CA GLN A 168 44.00 -7.38 -36.37
C GLN A 168 44.63 -6.35 -35.43
N ASP A 169 43.87 -5.89 -34.44
CA ASP A 169 44.34 -4.93 -33.46
C ASP A 169 45.45 -5.55 -32.58
N LEU A 170 45.27 -6.81 -32.13
CA LEU A 170 46.34 -7.57 -31.40
C LEU A 170 47.60 -7.78 -32.24
N LEU A 171 47.48 -8.07 -33.54
CA LEU A 171 48.63 -8.19 -34.46
C LEU A 171 49.37 -6.86 -34.59
N LYS A 172 48.66 -5.73 -34.72
CA LYS A 172 49.28 -4.38 -34.78
C LYS A 172 50.04 -4.03 -33.51
N GLU A 173 49.59 -4.52 -32.37
CA GLU A 173 50.24 -4.33 -31.08
C GLU A 173 51.43 -5.26 -30.88
N GLY A 174 51.68 -6.18 -31.82
CA GLY A 174 52.87 -7.07 -31.84
C GLY A 174 52.66 -8.41 -31.15
N PHE A 175 51.45 -8.80 -30.83
CA PHE A 175 51.19 -10.13 -30.27
C PHE A 175 51.16 -11.20 -31.36
N ILE A 176 51.79 -12.34 -31.08
CA ILE A 176 52.00 -13.39 -32.06
C ILE A 176 51.11 -14.61 -31.78
N ARG A 177 50.64 -14.79 -30.57
CA ARG A 177 49.98 -16.04 -30.12
C ARG A 177 48.72 -15.79 -29.29
N ALA A 178 47.70 -16.58 -29.61
CA ALA A 178 46.51 -16.67 -28.80
C ALA A 178 46.09 -18.13 -28.62
N ARG A 179 45.23 -18.39 -27.66
CA ARG A 179 44.54 -19.64 -27.52
C ARG A 179 43.05 -19.42 -27.87
N ILE A 180 42.58 -20.07 -28.92
CA ILE A 180 41.21 -19.98 -29.38
C ILE A 180 40.53 -21.32 -29.12
N ASP A 181 39.44 -21.30 -28.31
CA ASP A 181 38.69 -22.49 -27.91
C ASP A 181 39.54 -23.61 -27.31
N GLY A 182 40.62 -23.25 -26.62
CA GLY A 182 41.55 -24.18 -25.99
C GLY A 182 42.77 -24.59 -26.83
N GLU A 183 42.78 -24.26 -28.13
CA GLU A 183 43.92 -24.55 -29.02
C GLU A 183 44.85 -23.34 -29.17
N ASN A 184 46.16 -23.58 -29.04
CA ASN A 184 47.15 -22.53 -29.28
C ASN A 184 47.32 -22.27 -30.77
N VAL A 185 47.09 -21.05 -31.20
CA VAL A 185 47.13 -20.60 -32.58
C VAL A 185 48.12 -19.43 -32.73
N GLU A 186 48.88 -19.40 -33.79
CA GLU A 186 49.63 -18.19 -34.18
C GLU A 186 48.67 -17.19 -34.84
N LEU A 187 48.67 -15.97 -34.34
CA LEU A 187 47.77 -14.91 -34.85
C LEU A 187 48.16 -14.57 -36.28
N SER A 188 47.24 -14.55 -37.24
CA SER A 188 47.37 -14.12 -38.60
C SER A 188 46.07 -13.51 -39.09
N ASP A 189 46.12 -12.73 -40.17
CA ASP A 189 44.93 -12.11 -40.78
C ASP A 189 43.98 -13.13 -41.39
N ASP A 190 44.41 -14.38 -41.58
CA ASP A 190 43.64 -15.45 -42.25
C ASP A 190 42.76 -16.26 -41.25
N ILE A 191 42.81 -15.98 -39.96
CA ILE A 191 42.05 -16.73 -38.95
C ILE A 191 40.55 -16.45 -39.09
N GLN A 192 39.78 -17.50 -39.45
CA GLN A 192 38.31 -17.44 -39.57
C GLN A 192 37.65 -18.02 -38.30
N ILE A 193 36.85 -17.23 -37.64
CA ILE A 193 36.07 -17.61 -36.46
C ILE A 193 34.56 -17.67 -36.84
N ASP A 194 33.90 -18.78 -36.50
CA ASP A 194 32.47 -18.98 -36.81
C ASP A 194 31.57 -18.04 -35.99
N ARG A 195 31.01 -17.03 -36.66
CA ARG A 195 30.10 -16.02 -36.06
C ARG A 195 28.94 -16.61 -35.25
N LYS A 196 28.49 -17.83 -35.56
CA LYS A 196 27.29 -18.44 -34.93
C LYS A 196 27.62 -19.20 -33.64
N LYS A 197 28.84 -19.58 -33.42
CA LYS A 197 29.33 -20.31 -32.24
C LYS A 197 29.79 -19.35 -31.14
N LYS A 198 29.84 -19.86 -29.93
CA LYS A 198 30.43 -19.14 -28.79
C LYS A 198 31.93 -19.50 -28.76
N HIS A 199 32.76 -18.49 -28.65
CA HIS A 199 34.22 -18.65 -28.65
C HIS A 199 34.83 -18.14 -27.35
N ASN A 200 35.97 -18.72 -26.97
CA ASN A 200 36.88 -18.21 -25.96
C ASN A 200 38.19 -17.82 -26.69
N ILE A 201 38.64 -16.59 -26.46
CA ILE A 201 39.90 -16.09 -27.03
C ILE A 201 40.75 -15.59 -25.88
N ASP A 202 41.89 -16.25 -25.67
CA ASP A 202 42.87 -15.97 -24.63
C ASP A 202 44.17 -15.53 -25.29
N LEU A 203 44.62 -14.31 -25.02
CA LEU A 203 45.89 -13.80 -25.55
C LEU A 203 47.06 -14.30 -24.70
N ILE A 204 48.03 -14.96 -25.29
CA ILE A 204 49.28 -15.37 -24.61
C ILE A 204 50.25 -14.19 -24.62
N VAL A 205 50.37 -13.51 -23.46
CA VAL A 205 51.20 -12.32 -23.33
C VAL A 205 52.67 -12.68 -23.20
N ASP A 206 53.01 -13.62 -22.34
CA ASP A 206 54.38 -14.03 -22.13
C ASP A 206 54.50 -15.49 -21.65
N ARG A 207 55.72 -16.09 -21.86
CA ARG A 207 56.08 -17.43 -21.34
C ARG A 207 57.33 -17.30 -20.51
N LEU A 208 57.20 -17.58 -19.21
CA LEU A 208 58.25 -17.30 -18.22
C LEU A 208 58.61 -18.57 -17.46
N VAL A 209 59.80 -18.56 -16.87
CA VAL A 209 60.25 -19.60 -15.93
C VAL A 209 60.49 -18.91 -14.60
N ILE A 210 59.86 -19.40 -13.55
CA ILE A 210 59.98 -18.81 -12.20
C ILE A 210 61.43 -18.84 -11.74
N LYS A 211 61.98 -17.65 -11.49
CA LYS A 211 63.31 -17.40 -10.90
C LYS A 211 63.21 -16.08 -10.11
N PRO A 212 64.08 -15.86 -9.11
CA PRO A 212 64.08 -14.64 -8.31
C PRO A 212 64.17 -13.36 -9.14
N GLU A 213 64.84 -13.38 -10.25
CA GLU A 213 65.15 -12.22 -11.10
C GLU A 213 64.07 -11.81 -12.08
N ILE A 214 62.99 -12.62 -12.25
CA ILE A 214 61.97 -12.36 -13.28
C ILE A 214 60.88 -11.39 -12.81
N ARG A 215 60.91 -10.96 -11.54
CA ARG A 215 59.85 -10.16 -10.93
C ARG A 215 59.42 -8.95 -11.79
N SER A 216 60.40 -8.18 -12.30
CA SER A 216 60.12 -7.00 -13.14
C SER A 216 59.39 -7.38 -14.43
N ARG A 217 59.91 -8.39 -15.15
CA ARG A 217 59.30 -8.86 -16.40
C ARG A 217 57.95 -9.51 -16.18
N LEU A 218 57.75 -10.22 -15.07
CA LEU A 218 56.46 -10.78 -14.70
C LEU A 218 55.46 -9.67 -14.41
N THR A 219 55.88 -8.59 -13.73
CA THR A 219 55.01 -7.43 -13.45
C THR A 219 54.52 -6.78 -14.76
N GLU A 220 55.46 -6.51 -15.70
CA GLU A 220 55.11 -5.93 -16.99
C GLU A 220 54.15 -6.84 -17.78
N SER A 221 54.41 -8.14 -17.81
CA SER A 221 53.54 -9.09 -18.50
C SER A 221 52.17 -9.20 -17.88
N VAL A 222 52.06 -9.19 -16.54
CA VAL A 222 50.79 -9.17 -15.82
C VAL A 222 50.02 -7.85 -16.05
N GLU A 223 50.70 -6.69 -16.05
CA GLU A 223 50.08 -5.40 -16.34
C GLU A 223 49.51 -5.35 -17.77
N ILE A 224 50.24 -5.86 -18.74
CA ILE A 224 49.79 -5.99 -20.11
C ILE A 224 48.56 -6.90 -20.19
N ALA A 225 48.59 -8.05 -19.55
CA ALA A 225 47.46 -8.99 -19.52
C ALA A 225 46.22 -8.36 -18.89
N LEU A 226 46.35 -7.67 -17.76
CA LEU A 226 45.26 -6.98 -17.05
C LEU A 226 44.64 -5.88 -17.92
N LYS A 227 45.47 -5.14 -18.69
CA LYS A 227 44.99 -4.07 -19.58
C LYS A 227 44.13 -4.62 -20.73
N HIS A 228 44.45 -5.79 -21.29
CA HIS A 228 43.73 -6.39 -22.42
C HIS A 228 42.50 -7.21 -22.01
N ALA A 229 42.42 -7.68 -20.76
CA ALA A 229 41.36 -8.59 -20.29
C ALA A 229 40.57 -8.03 -19.11
N ASP A 230 40.17 -6.75 -19.16
CA ASP A 230 39.33 -6.12 -18.14
C ASP A 230 39.80 -6.40 -16.69
N ASN A 231 41.11 -6.23 -16.42
CA ASN A 231 41.74 -6.47 -15.12
C ASN A 231 41.76 -7.94 -14.68
N ILE A 232 41.72 -8.87 -15.59
CA ILE A 232 41.84 -10.31 -15.32
C ILE A 232 43.11 -10.84 -15.96
N VAL A 233 43.90 -11.64 -15.26
CA VAL A 233 45.04 -12.37 -15.80
C VAL A 233 44.94 -13.83 -15.41
N MET A 234 45.24 -14.69 -16.32
CA MET A 234 45.29 -16.14 -16.11
C MET A 234 46.73 -16.63 -16.22
N ILE A 235 47.13 -17.39 -15.23
CA ILE A 235 48.45 -18.05 -15.22
C ILE A 235 48.25 -19.55 -15.48
N ASP A 236 48.74 -20.00 -16.59
CA ASP A 236 48.74 -21.43 -16.94
C ASP A 236 50.07 -22.06 -16.56
N VAL A 237 49.99 -23.07 -15.71
CA VAL A 237 51.13 -23.90 -15.30
C VAL A 237 50.90 -25.29 -15.89
N PRO A 238 51.64 -25.71 -16.92
CA PRO A 238 51.43 -26.97 -17.62
C PRO A 238 51.36 -28.23 -16.71
N SER A 239 51.97 -28.15 -15.53
CA SER A 239 51.98 -29.26 -14.54
C SER A 239 50.90 -29.16 -13.44
N LYS A 240 50.30 -28.00 -13.23
CA LYS A 240 49.36 -27.72 -12.12
C LYS A 240 48.01 -27.16 -12.60
N GLY A 241 47.86 -26.80 -13.90
CA GLY A 241 46.67 -26.23 -14.47
C GLY A 241 46.60 -24.69 -14.44
N GLU A 242 45.45 -24.16 -14.75
CA GLU A 242 45.22 -22.71 -14.90
C GLU A 242 44.79 -22.09 -13.57
N THR A 243 45.36 -20.96 -13.22
CA THR A 243 44.97 -20.14 -12.07
C THR A 243 44.62 -18.75 -12.53
N LEU A 244 43.42 -18.27 -12.16
CA LEU A 244 42.90 -16.96 -12.55
C LEU A 244 43.14 -15.97 -11.41
N TYR A 245 43.71 -14.83 -11.74
CA TYR A 245 43.90 -13.70 -10.85
C TYR A 245 43.11 -12.49 -11.38
N SER A 246 42.64 -11.64 -10.54
CA SER A 246 41.88 -10.47 -10.97
C SER A 246 42.06 -9.29 -10.02
N GLN A 247 42.20 -8.11 -10.59
CA GLN A 247 42.09 -6.86 -9.86
C GLN A 247 40.62 -6.50 -9.59
N ASN A 248 39.66 -7.16 -10.27
CA ASN A 248 38.24 -7.10 -9.98
C ASN A 248 37.90 -8.11 -8.88
N TYR A 249 36.67 -8.00 -8.35
CA TYR A 249 36.15 -8.99 -7.40
C TYR A 249 35.89 -10.33 -8.11
N ALA A 250 36.85 -11.25 -8.12
CA ALA A 250 36.70 -12.56 -8.74
C ALA A 250 36.95 -13.69 -7.74
N CYS A 251 36.17 -14.76 -7.84
CA CYS A 251 36.33 -15.96 -7.04
C CYS A 251 37.40 -16.86 -7.70
N PRO A 252 38.51 -17.19 -7.00
CA PRO A 252 39.57 -18.00 -7.58
C PRO A 252 39.12 -19.44 -7.89
N ASP A 253 38.12 -19.97 -7.14
CA ASP A 253 37.72 -21.38 -7.30
C ASP A 253 36.64 -21.58 -8.36
N CYS A 254 35.68 -20.64 -8.46
CA CYS A 254 34.50 -20.77 -9.34
C CYS A 254 34.62 -19.93 -10.61
N GLY A 255 35.60 -19.05 -10.74
CA GLY A 255 35.75 -18.13 -11.88
C GLY A 255 34.67 -17.06 -11.97
N PHE A 256 33.77 -16.99 -10.98
CA PHE A 256 32.72 -15.95 -10.92
C PHE A 256 33.38 -14.61 -10.58
N SER A 257 33.07 -13.57 -11.37
CA SER A 257 33.56 -12.21 -11.12
C SER A 257 32.42 -11.19 -11.05
N PHE A 258 32.56 -10.24 -10.11
CA PHE A 258 31.72 -9.05 -10.06
C PHE A 258 32.34 -7.93 -10.90
N PRO A 259 31.53 -7.16 -11.64
CA PRO A 259 31.96 -5.87 -12.16
C PRO A 259 32.22 -4.90 -10.99
N GLU A 260 32.71 -3.72 -11.28
CA GLU A 260 32.83 -2.69 -10.25
C GLU A 260 31.48 -2.45 -9.54
N LEU A 261 31.51 -2.45 -8.19
CA LEU A 261 30.31 -2.30 -7.40
C LEU A 261 29.78 -0.86 -7.49
N THR A 262 28.64 -0.70 -8.12
CA THR A 262 27.99 0.59 -8.29
C THR A 262 26.65 0.63 -7.57
N PRO A 263 26.16 1.81 -7.09
CA PRO A 263 24.85 1.91 -6.44
C PRO A 263 23.66 1.42 -7.31
N ARG A 264 23.81 1.45 -8.64
CA ARG A 264 22.79 0.97 -9.59
C ARG A 264 22.55 -0.54 -9.50
N MET A 265 23.57 -1.30 -9.15
CA MET A 265 23.47 -2.76 -8.99
C MET A 265 22.59 -3.15 -7.80
N PHE A 266 22.50 -2.31 -6.78
CA PHE A 266 21.66 -2.53 -5.61
C PHE A 266 20.24 -1.96 -5.76
N SER A 267 19.86 -1.49 -6.96
CA SER A 267 18.53 -0.98 -7.22
C SER A 267 17.65 -2.05 -7.87
N PHE A 268 16.55 -2.38 -7.22
CA PHE A 268 15.54 -3.27 -7.79
C PHE A 268 14.68 -2.58 -8.89
N ASN A 269 14.86 -1.27 -9.09
CA ASN A 269 14.26 -0.52 -10.19
C ASN A 269 15.18 -0.42 -11.44
N ASN A 270 16.40 -0.94 -11.33
CA ASN A 270 17.37 -0.94 -12.41
C ASN A 270 17.60 -2.37 -12.92
N PRO A 271 17.64 -2.62 -14.25
CA PRO A 271 17.87 -3.96 -14.80
C PRO A 271 19.16 -4.64 -14.34
N GLN A 272 20.19 -3.88 -13.94
CA GLN A 272 21.44 -4.43 -13.44
C GLN A 272 21.28 -5.11 -12.08
N GLY A 273 20.37 -4.61 -11.23
CA GLY A 273 20.13 -5.13 -9.88
C GLY A 273 18.86 -5.96 -9.75
N ALA A 274 17.84 -5.64 -10.53
CA ALA A 274 16.53 -6.28 -10.46
C ALA A 274 16.58 -7.78 -10.76
N CYS A 275 15.84 -8.57 -9.99
CA CYS A 275 15.61 -9.98 -10.31
C CYS A 275 15.01 -10.09 -11.72
N PRO A 276 15.56 -10.89 -12.63
CA PRO A 276 15.09 -10.99 -14.00
C PRO A 276 13.66 -11.56 -14.12
N GLU A 277 13.27 -12.45 -13.20
CA GLU A 277 11.95 -13.10 -13.22
C GLU A 277 10.82 -12.13 -12.82
N CYS A 278 10.93 -11.48 -11.67
CA CYS A 278 9.90 -10.56 -11.18
C CYS A 278 10.16 -9.08 -11.53
N THR A 279 11.21 -8.79 -12.28
CA THR A 279 11.61 -7.43 -12.69
C THR A 279 11.66 -6.43 -11.51
N GLY A 280 12.09 -6.91 -10.33
CA GLY A 280 12.24 -6.09 -9.12
C GLY A 280 10.97 -5.91 -8.29
N ILE A 281 9.88 -6.60 -8.60
CA ILE A 281 8.60 -6.51 -7.85
C ILE A 281 8.66 -7.37 -6.57
N GLY A 282 9.35 -8.52 -6.61
CA GLY A 282 9.49 -9.45 -5.49
C GLY A 282 8.44 -10.56 -5.45
N TYR A 283 7.34 -10.40 -6.14
CA TYR A 283 6.28 -11.41 -6.26
C TYR A 283 5.82 -11.56 -7.71
N LEU A 284 5.13 -12.65 -7.97
CA LEU A 284 4.50 -12.96 -9.26
C LEU A 284 3.01 -13.22 -9.02
N MET A 285 2.17 -12.72 -9.92
CA MET A 285 0.76 -13.09 -9.95
C MET A 285 0.66 -14.49 -10.56
N LYS A 286 0.17 -15.45 -9.80
CA LYS A 286 -0.03 -16.84 -10.24
C LYS A 286 -1.46 -17.28 -9.97
N MET A 287 -1.97 -18.17 -10.82
CA MET A 287 -3.26 -18.81 -10.58
C MET A 287 -3.23 -19.57 -9.25
N ASP A 288 -4.20 -19.33 -8.39
CA ASP A 288 -4.29 -19.93 -7.06
C ASP A 288 -5.30 -21.07 -7.02
N GLU A 289 -4.84 -22.26 -6.68
CA GLU A 289 -5.69 -23.45 -6.54
C GLU A 289 -6.90 -23.20 -5.62
N ASN A 290 -6.70 -22.45 -4.53
CA ASN A 290 -7.78 -22.20 -3.57
C ASN A 290 -8.83 -21.19 -4.09
N LEU A 291 -8.45 -20.30 -5.00
CA LEU A 291 -9.38 -19.40 -5.69
C LEU A 291 -10.13 -20.12 -6.81
N ILE A 292 -9.46 -21.05 -7.48
CA ILE A 292 -10.05 -21.89 -8.53
C ILE A 292 -10.97 -22.94 -7.89
N ILE A 293 -10.58 -23.54 -6.75
CA ILE A 293 -11.37 -24.51 -6.00
C ILE A 293 -11.65 -23.99 -4.59
N PRO A 294 -12.57 -23.03 -4.44
CA PRO A 294 -12.83 -22.39 -3.13
C PRO A 294 -13.52 -23.31 -2.13
N ASP A 295 -14.28 -24.31 -2.60
CA ASP A 295 -15.04 -25.23 -1.76
C ASP A 295 -14.81 -26.69 -2.18
N LYS A 296 -13.97 -27.38 -1.43
CA LYS A 296 -13.64 -28.80 -1.66
C LYS A 296 -14.76 -29.76 -1.26
N ASN A 297 -15.87 -29.29 -0.66
CA ASN A 297 -17.05 -30.11 -0.41
C ASN A 297 -17.94 -30.30 -1.65
N LYS A 298 -17.74 -29.49 -2.69
CA LYS A 298 -18.42 -29.58 -3.97
C LYS A 298 -17.75 -30.61 -4.90
N THR A 299 -18.49 -31.05 -5.88
CA THR A 299 -17.95 -31.88 -6.97
C THR A 299 -17.14 -31.07 -7.95
N LEU A 300 -16.38 -31.67 -8.87
CA LEU A 300 -15.66 -30.97 -9.92
C LEU A 300 -16.59 -30.09 -10.79
N TYR A 301 -17.84 -30.50 -10.99
CA TYR A 301 -18.80 -29.70 -11.79
C TYR A 301 -19.16 -28.34 -11.20
N ASP A 302 -19.15 -28.23 -9.86
CA ASP A 302 -19.54 -27.01 -9.15
C ASP A 302 -18.35 -26.34 -8.45
N GLY A 303 -17.34 -27.13 -8.11
CA GLY A 303 -16.20 -26.69 -7.29
C GLY A 303 -15.16 -25.92 -8.07
N VAL A 304 -14.90 -26.28 -9.34
CA VAL A 304 -13.89 -25.64 -10.17
C VAL A 304 -14.46 -24.37 -10.79
N LYS A 305 -13.87 -23.21 -10.48
CA LYS A 305 -14.27 -21.90 -11.00
C LYS A 305 -13.46 -21.54 -12.25
N ALA A 306 -13.92 -20.52 -12.97
CA ALA A 306 -13.27 -19.98 -14.18
C ALA A 306 -13.11 -20.95 -15.38
N PHE A 307 -13.38 -22.22 -15.22
CA PHE A 307 -13.25 -23.27 -16.24
C PHE A 307 -14.59 -23.84 -16.72
N GLY A 308 -15.60 -22.99 -16.92
CA GLY A 308 -16.91 -23.40 -17.44
C GLY A 308 -17.89 -23.98 -16.42
N SER A 309 -17.66 -23.79 -15.12
CA SER A 309 -18.51 -24.36 -14.05
C SER A 309 -19.98 -23.92 -14.09
N SER A 310 -20.27 -22.73 -14.59
CA SER A 310 -21.66 -22.22 -14.72
C SER A 310 -22.47 -22.93 -15.80
N THR A 311 -21.79 -23.56 -16.74
CA THR A 311 -22.41 -24.22 -17.91
C THR A 311 -22.37 -25.75 -17.82
N MET A 312 -21.48 -26.32 -17.02
CA MET A 312 -21.32 -27.77 -16.88
C MET A 312 -22.59 -28.53 -16.44
N LYS A 313 -23.42 -27.85 -15.63
CA LYS A 313 -24.72 -28.41 -15.21
C LYS A 313 -25.83 -28.28 -16.25
N LYS A 314 -25.69 -27.38 -17.20
CA LYS A 314 -26.79 -27.01 -18.14
C LYS A 314 -26.74 -27.79 -19.49
N GLY A 315 -25.70 -28.57 -19.70
CA GLY A 315 -25.56 -29.33 -20.96
C GLY A 315 -24.17 -29.88 -21.21
N GLU A 316 -23.95 -30.41 -22.38
CA GLU A 316 -22.64 -30.85 -22.85
C GLU A 316 -21.74 -29.64 -23.11
N THR A 317 -20.67 -29.54 -22.31
CA THR A 317 -19.65 -28.47 -22.43
C THR A 317 -18.27 -29.10 -22.54
N MET A 318 -17.32 -28.36 -23.14
CA MET A 318 -15.93 -28.82 -23.25
C MET A 318 -15.33 -29.15 -21.87
N ALA A 319 -15.62 -28.35 -20.85
CA ALA A 319 -15.11 -28.59 -19.49
C ALA A 319 -15.65 -29.90 -18.89
N LYS A 320 -16.94 -30.20 -19.11
CA LYS A 320 -17.58 -31.46 -18.68
C LYS A 320 -16.93 -32.62 -19.38
N MET A 321 -16.81 -32.56 -20.70
CA MET A 321 -16.15 -33.58 -21.51
C MET A 321 -14.74 -33.90 -21.02
N TYR A 322 -13.91 -32.86 -20.75
CA TYR A 322 -12.55 -33.08 -20.24
C TYR A 322 -12.57 -33.81 -18.89
N PHE A 323 -13.37 -33.36 -17.95
CA PHE A 323 -13.38 -33.97 -16.61
C PHE A 323 -13.93 -35.40 -16.61
N GLU A 324 -14.94 -35.72 -17.42
CA GLU A 324 -15.51 -37.05 -17.55
C GLU A 324 -14.53 -38.00 -18.24
N ALA A 325 -13.86 -37.59 -19.30
CA ALA A 325 -12.87 -38.38 -19.99
C ALA A 325 -11.66 -38.71 -19.08
N ILE A 326 -11.15 -37.72 -18.34
CA ILE A 326 -10.04 -37.90 -17.40
C ILE A 326 -10.47 -38.82 -16.26
N GLY A 327 -11.67 -38.63 -15.70
CA GLY A 327 -12.22 -39.49 -14.67
C GLY A 327 -12.33 -40.94 -15.12
N LYS A 328 -12.82 -41.16 -16.36
CA LYS A 328 -12.94 -42.50 -16.97
C LYS A 328 -11.56 -43.12 -17.20
N HIS A 329 -10.60 -42.37 -17.72
CA HIS A 329 -9.24 -42.83 -18.00
C HIS A 329 -8.52 -43.32 -16.75
N TYR A 330 -8.59 -42.58 -15.62
CA TYR A 330 -7.96 -42.94 -14.36
C TYR A 330 -8.85 -43.77 -13.42
N GLY A 331 -10.07 -44.14 -13.83
CA GLY A 331 -11.00 -44.92 -13.04
C GLY A 331 -11.50 -44.23 -11.75
N VAL A 332 -11.57 -42.88 -11.77
CA VAL A 332 -11.96 -42.08 -10.62
C VAL A 332 -13.39 -41.51 -10.81
N ASP A 333 -14.25 -41.73 -9.81
CA ASP A 333 -15.58 -41.12 -9.79
C ASP A 333 -15.52 -39.62 -9.49
N ILE A 334 -15.78 -38.80 -10.50
CA ILE A 334 -15.73 -37.32 -10.39
C ILE A 334 -17.01 -36.70 -9.80
N LYS A 335 -18.04 -37.50 -9.52
CA LYS A 335 -19.30 -37.04 -8.90
C LYS A 335 -19.21 -36.94 -7.37
N VAL A 336 -18.13 -37.42 -6.78
CA VAL A 336 -17.84 -37.28 -5.35
C VAL A 336 -17.30 -35.87 -5.04
N PRO A 337 -17.40 -35.40 -3.79
CA PRO A 337 -16.76 -34.13 -3.36
C PRO A 337 -15.25 -34.13 -3.60
N ILE A 338 -14.71 -33.00 -4.06
CA ILE A 338 -13.28 -32.81 -4.39
C ILE A 338 -12.35 -33.26 -3.24
N LYS A 339 -12.74 -33.04 -2.00
CA LYS A 339 -11.96 -33.49 -0.82
C LYS A 339 -11.76 -35.00 -0.73
N LYS A 340 -12.59 -35.80 -1.43
CA LYS A 340 -12.48 -37.28 -1.48
C LYS A 340 -11.71 -37.78 -2.68
N LEU A 341 -11.36 -36.91 -3.63
CA LEU A 341 -10.56 -37.26 -4.80
C LEU A 341 -9.09 -37.45 -4.40
N PRO A 342 -8.39 -38.44 -4.99
CA PRO A 342 -6.95 -38.59 -4.83
C PRO A 342 -6.20 -37.31 -5.21
N ARG A 343 -5.16 -36.95 -4.48
CA ARG A 343 -4.40 -35.73 -4.78
C ARG A 343 -3.75 -35.77 -6.16
N ASP A 344 -3.16 -36.93 -6.52
CA ASP A 344 -2.52 -37.10 -7.84
C ASP A 344 -3.51 -36.92 -8.99
N PHE A 345 -4.76 -37.38 -8.82
CA PHE A 345 -5.81 -37.13 -9.80
C PHE A 345 -6.18 -35.64 -9.88
N LEU A 346 -6.31 -34.98 -8.74
CA LEU A 346 -6.61 -33.56 -8.70
C LEU A 346 -5.50 -32.74 -9.33
N ASP A 347 -4.23 -33.14 -9.16
CA ASP A 347 -3.07 -32.52 -9.79
C ASP A 347 -3.12 -32.66 -11.32
N LYS A 348 -3.55 -33.82 -11.84
CA LYS A 348 -3.81 -34.02 -13.29
C LYS A 348 -4.90 -33.08 -13.81
N ILE A 349 -5.95 -32.84 -13.05
CA ILE A 349 -7.00 -31.87 -13.41
C ILE A 349 -6.45 -30.44 -13.39
N LEU A 350 -5.67 -30.06 -12.38
CA LEU A 350 -5.20 -28.70 -12.19
C LEU A 350 -4.04 -28.33 -13.12
N TYR A 351 -3.05 -29.21 -13.23
CA TYR A 351 -1.78 -28.95 -13.91
C TYR A 351 -1.58 -29.69 -15.22
N GLY A 352 -2.50 -30.58 -15.55
CA GLY A 352 -2.48 -31.34 -16.80
C GLY A 352 -1.87 -32.74 -16.71
N THR A 353 -1.96 -33.49 -17.82
CA THR A 353 -1.50 -34.88 -17.90
C THR A 353 -0.06 -35.02 -18.42
N GLY A 354 0.63 -33.90 -18.67
CA GLY A 354 1.94 -33.92 -19.31
C GLY A 354 1.84 -34.43 -20.75
N ASP A 355 2.67 -35.42 -21.13
CA ASP A 355 2.66 -36.04 -22.44
C ASP A 355 1.66 -37.19 -22.57
N GLU A 356 0.95 -37.56 -21.47
CA GLU A 356 -0.03 -38.64 -21.46
C GLU A 356 -1.30 -38.19 -22.21
N CYS A 357 -1.59 -38.89 -23.30
CA CYS A 357 -2.75 -38.65 -24.13
C CYS A 357 -4.00 -39.32 -23.58
N ILE A 358 -5.13 -38.65 -23.62
CA ILE A 358 -6.44 -39.12 -23.20
C ILE A 358 -7.42 -39.08 -24.38
N ASP A 359 -8.30 -40.04 -24.47
CA ASP A 359 -9.35 -40.12 -25.47
C ASP A 359 -10.54 -39.26 -25.04
N PHE A 360 -10.84 -38.23 -25.85
CA PHE A 360 -11.95 -37.31 -25.64
C PHE A 360 -13.06 -37.57 -26.64
N GLU A 361 -14.31 -37.59 -26.19
CA GLU A 361 -15.50 -37.67 -27.03
C GLU A 361 -16.37 -36.44 -26.82
N HIS A 362 -16.54 -35.64 -27.85
CA HIS A 362 -17.42 -34.46 -27.86
C HIS A 362 -18.67 -34.71 -28.66
N GLU A 363 -19.81 -34.71 -27.99
CA GLU A 363 -21.14 -34.79 -28.64
C GLU A 363 -21.60 -33.39 -29.04
N SER A 364 -21.89 -33.19 -30.30
CA SER A 364 -22.37 -31.91 -30.84
C SER A 364 -23.63 -32.16 -31.68
N PRO A 365 -24.43 -31.11 -31.99
CA PRO A 365 -25.57 -31.24 -32.88
C PRO A 365 -25.22 -31.77 -34.29
N PHE A 366 -23.91 -31.79 -34.63
CA PHE A 366 -23.39 -32.26 -35.94
C PHE A 366 -22.77 -33.66 -35.88
N GLY A 367 -22.84 -34.36 -34.74
CA GLY A 367 -22.28 -35.71 -34.51
C GLY A 367 -21.23 -35.78 -33.39
N ILE A 368 -20.75 -37.00 -33.15
CA ILE A 368 -19.74 -37.31 -32.12
C ILE A 368 -18.35 -37.11 -32.72
N ARG A 369 -17.55 -36.23 -32.17
CA ARG A 369 -16.15 -36.06 -32.54
C ARG A 369 -15.25 -36.72 -31.49
N LYS A 370 -14.39 -37.63 -31.93
CA LYS A 370 -13.39 -38.31 -31.07
C LYS A 370 -12.01 -37.78 -31.43
N PHE A 371 -11.20 -37.51 -30.42
CA PHE A 371 -9.81 -37.15 -30.59
C PHE A 371 -8.98 -37.54 -29.38
N THR A 372 -7.72 -37.84 -29.63
CA THR A 372 -6.76 -38.22 -28.55
C THR A 372 -5.75 -37.10 -28.43
N ALA A 373 -5.61 -36.55 -27.19
CA ALA A 373 -4.68 -35.44 -26.92
C ALA A 373 -4.30 -35.43 -25.42
N PRO A 374 -3.17 -34.82 -25.06
CA PRO A 374 -2.89 -34.54 -23.65
C PRO A 374 -3.81 -33.42 -23.16
N PHE A 375 -4.15 -33.46 -21.88
CA PHE A 375 -4.92 -32.40 -21.23
C PHE A 375 -3.98 -31.35 -20.66
N GLU A 376 -4.13 -30.10 -21.11
CA GLU A 376 -3.28 -28.98 -20.68
C GLU A 376 -3.36 -28.69 -19.17
N GLY A 377 -4.49 -28.97 -18.52
CA GLY A 377 -4.77 -28.60 -17.14
C GLY A 377 -5.57 -27.30 -17.03
N VAL A 378 -6.29 -27.15 -15.92
CA VAL A 378 -7.12 -25.96 -15.64
C VAL A 378 -6.22 -24.72 -15.47
N ILE A 379 -5.17 -24.82 -14.65
CA ILE A 379 -4.27 -23.68 -14.36
C ILE A 379 -3.53 -23.20 -15.60
N PRO A 380 -2.80 -24.04 -16.34
CA PRO A 380 -2.14 -23.61 -17.56
C PRO A 380 -3.11 -23.03 -18.61
N THR A 381 -4.29 -23.63 -18.75
CA THR A 381 -5.33 -23.09 -19.66
C THR A 381 -5.75 -21.65 -19.27
N LEU A 382 -5.96 -21.40 -17.96
CA LEU A 382 -6.35 -20.07 -17.48
C LEU A 382 -5.21 -19.06 -17.65
N GLU A 383 -3.97 -19.45 -17.37
CA GLU A 383 -2.78 -18.63 -17.60
C GLU A 383 -2.60 -18.27 -19.07
N ARG A 384 -2.73 -19.24 -19.97
CA ARG A 384 -2.68 -19.00 -21.40
C ARG A 384 -3.77 -18.03 -21.84
N ARG A 385 -5.02 -18.26 -21.43
CA ARG A 385 -6.16 -17.39 -21.76
C ARG A 385 -5.99 -15.97 -21.22
N HIS A 386 -5.44 -15.80 -20.02
CA HIS A 386 -5.11 -14.50 -19.45
C HIS A 386 -4.08 -13.75 -20.31
N ASN A 387 -3.05 -14.45 -20.79
CA ASN A 387 -1.98 -13.86 -21.59
C ASN A 387 -2.43 -13.53 -23.02
N GLU A 388 -3.27 -14.35 -23.61
CA GLU A 388 -3.73 -14.21 -25.02
C GLU A 388 -4.92 -13.24 -25.17
N THR A 389 -5.71 -13.00 -24.12
CA THR A 389 -6.92 -12.18 -24.25
C THR A 389 -6.60 -10.71 -24.49
N LYS A 390 -7.30 -10.13 -25.49
CA LYS A 390 -7.27 -8.70 -25.80
C LYS A 390 -8.35 -7.91 -25.03
N SER A 391 -9.31 -8.61 -24.41
CA SER A 391 -10.39 -7.99 -23.68
C SER A 391 -9.96 -7.65 -22.25
N GLN A 392 -10.00 -6.37 -21.89
CA GLN A 392 -9.69 -5.90 -20.53
C GLN A 392 -10.59 -6.57 -19.47
N GLY A 393 -11.90 -6.68 -19.74
CA GLY A 393 -12.83 -7.33 -18.80
C GLY A 393 -12.55 -8.83 -18.60
N MET A 394 -12.09 -9.54 -19.66
CA MET A 394 -11.70 -10.95 -19.51
C MET A 394 -10.37 -11.09 -18.77
N ARG A 395 -9.45 -10.17 -18.96
CA ARG A 395 -8.19 -10.15 -18.19
C ARG A 395 -8.48 -9.96 -16.71
N GLU A 396 -9.26 -8.96 -16.33
CA GLU A 396 -9.70 -8.72 -14.95
C GLU A 396 -10.47 -9.92 -14.37
N PHE A 397 -11.25 -10.62 -15.18
CA PHE A 397 -11.94 -11.85 -14.76
C PHE A 397 -10.95 -12.96 -14.39
N TYR A 398 -9.88 -13.18 -15.17
CA TYR A 398 -8.87 -14.19 -14.82
C TYR A 398 -8.02 -13.76 -13.63
N GLU A 399 -7.71 -12.46 -13.51
CA GLU A 399 -6.97 -11.90 -12.38
C GLU A 399 -7.66 -12.13 -11.03
N MET A 400 -9.00 -12.26 -11.00
CA MET A 400 -9.73 -12.64 -9.77
C MET A 400 -9.37 -14.03 -9.23
N TYR A 401 -8.73 -14.88 -10.02
CA TYR A 401 -8.29 -16.22 -9.64
C TYR A 401 -6.77 -16.30 -9.44
N MET A 402 -6.08 -15.16 -9.48
CA MET A 402 -4.65 -15.04 -9.20
C MET A 402 -4.41 -14.54 -7.78
N SER A 403 -3.32 -15.00 -7.19
CA SER A 403 -2.79 -14.48 -5.93
C SER A 403 -1.32 -14.10 -6.07
N GLU A 404 -0.88 -13.17 -5.22
CA GLU A 404 0.52 -12.82 -5.10
C GLU A 404 1.29 -13.98 -4.47
N SER A 405 2.27 -14.50 -5.20
CA SER A 405 3.19 -15.54 -4.71
C SER A 405 4.61 -15.00 -4.71
N PRO A 406 5.40 -15.18 -3.64
CA PRO A 406 6.80 -14.78 -3.63
C PRO A 406 7.53 -15.32 -4.88
N CYS A 407 8.33 -14.47 -5.51
CA CYS A 407 9.09 -14.87 -6.69
C CYS A 407 10.01 -16.04 -6.36
N HIS A 408 9.92 -17.13 -7.12
CA HIS A 408 10.71 -18.35 -6.88
C HIS A 408 12.22 -18.15 -7.05
N ALA A 409 12.64 -17.13 -7.82
CA ALA A 409 14.06 -16.86 -8.06
C ALA A 409 14.70 -16.01 -6.95
N CYS A 410 14.02 -14.98 -6.47
CA CYS A 410 14.54 -14.06 -5.45
C CYS A 410 13.88 -14.20 -4.07
N HIS A 411 12.88 -15.06 -3.93
CA HIS A 411 12.14 -15.31 -2.67
C HIS A 411 11.64 -14.03 -1.98
N GLY A 412 11.25 -13.02 -2.78
CA GLY A 412 10.77 -11.74 -2.27
C GLY A 412 11.85 -10.64 -2.21
N ALA A 413 13.13 -10.97 -2.31
CA ALA A 413 14.24 -10.02 -2.15
C ALA A 413 14.38 -8.98 -3.29
N ARG A 414 13.61 -9.11 -4.39
CA ARG A 414 13.56 -8.18 -5.54
C ARG A 414 14.85 -8.06 -6.35
N LEU A 415 16.00 -8.47 -5.82
CA LEU A 415 17.34 -8.34 -6.40
C LEU A 415 17.85 -9.68 -6.95
N ARG A 416 18.87 -9.61 -7.79
CA ARG A 416 19.60 -10.79 -8.31
C ARG A 416 20.37 -11.49 -7.19
N LYS A 417 20.55 -12.81 -7.29
CA LYS A 417 21.30 -13.62 -6.32
C LYS A 417 22.73 -13.12 -6.11
N GLU A 418 23.37 -12.69 -7.18
CA GLU A 418 24.73 -12.16 -7.15
C GLU A 418 24.83 -10.92 -6.26
N ILE A 419 23.84 -10.03 -6.35
CA ILE A 419 23.79 -8.80 -5.54
C ILE A 419 23.52 -9.13 -4.06
N LEU A 420 22.67 -10.12 -3.80
CA LEU A 420 22.37 -10.58 -2.44
C LEU A 420 23.55 -11.30 -1.78
N SER A 421 24.60 -11.68 -2.53
CA SER A 421 25.82 -12.22 -1.96
C SER A 421 26.82 -11.15 -1.49
N ILE A 422 26.49 -9.85 -1.66
CA ILE A 422 27.29 -8.74 -1.14
C ILE A 422 26.78 -8.34 0.24
N LYS A 423 27.67 -8.25 1.23
CA LYS A 423 27.30 -7.99 2.62
C LYS A 423 28.04 -6.77 3.18
N VAL A 424 27.38 -6.10 4.12
CA VAL A 424 27.99 -5.11 5.02
C VAL A 424 27.87 -5.69 6.42
N GLY A 425 29.00 -6.02 7.05
CA GLY A 425 29.01 -6.90 8.21
C GLY A 425 28.59 -8.32 7.83
N ASP A 426 27.57 -8.85 8.51
CA ASP A 426 27.01 -10.19 8.25
C ASP A 426 25.77 -10.18 7.36
N LYS A 427 25.22 -9.00 7.02
CA LYS A 427 23.91 -8.87 6.33
C LYS A 427 24.01 -8.38 4.90
N ASN A 428 23.22 -8.97 4.01
CA ASN A 428 22.99 -8.42 2.69
C ASN A 428 21.93 -7.28 2.75
N ILE A 429 21.79 -6.56 1.63
CA ILE A 429 20.90 -5.38 1.59
C ILE A 429 19.44 -5.71 1.87
N ASN A 430 18.94 -6.87 1.45
CA ASN A 430 17.57 -7.29 1.73
C ASN A 430 17.38 -7.64 3.20
N GLU A 431 18.28 -8.45 3.78
CA GLU A 431 18.25 -8.80 5.21
C GLU A 431 18.29 -7.56 6.10
N LEU A 432 19.08 -6.54 5.72
CA LEU A 432 19.12 -5.27 6.43
C LEU A 432 17.79 -4.52 6.33
N THR A 433 17.24 -4.39 5.12
CA THR A 433 16.02 -3.61 4.89
C THR A 433 14.75 -4.31 5.39
N ASP A 434 14.78 -5.62 5.60
CA ASP A 434 13.69 -6.41 6.20
C ASP A 434 13.65 -6.31 7.74
N MET A 435 14.69 -5.76 8.36
CA MET A 435 14.68 -5.50 9.80
C MET A 435 13.79 -4.29 10.15
N PRO A 436 13.18 -4.26 11.35
CA PRO A 436 12.55 -3.06 11.89
C PRO A 436 13.55 -1.89 11.98
N ILE A 437 13.03 -0.67 11.76
CA ILE A 437 13.84 0.56 11.68
C ILE A 437 14.74 0.75 12.91
N ASN A 438 14.23 0.51 14.12
CA ASN A 438 15.04 0.56 15.34
C ASN A 438 16.20 -0.43 15.31
N LYS A 439 15.96 -1.68 14.88
CA LYS A 439 17.00 -2.70 14.79
C LYS A 439 18.04 -2.40 13.70
N ILE A 440 17.62 -1.79 12.57
CA ILE A 440 18.55 -1.31 11.54
C ILE A 440 19.50 -0.28 12.15
N ARG A 441 18.97 0.69 12.89
CA ARG A 441 19.76 1.74 13.53
C ARG A 441 20.77 1.16 14.52
N ASP A 442 20.31 0.27 15.38
CA ASP A 442 21.17 -0.39 16.37
C ASP A 442 22.26 -1.25 15.71
N TYR A 443 21.90 -1.99 14.65
CA TYR A 443 22.86 -2.79 13.87
C TYR A 443 23.95 -1.92 13.26
N LEU A 444 23.57 -0.82 12.57
CA LEU A 444 24.54 0.06 11.91
C LEU A 444 25.46 0.79 12.91
N LYS A 445 24.95 1.12 14.12
CA LYS A 445 25.75 1.74 15.19
C LYS A 445 26.78 0.79 15.82
N ASN A 446 26.45 -0.50 15.90
CA ASN A 446 27.29 -1.51 16.51
C ASN A 446 28.18 -2.25 15.48
N LEU A 447 28.22 -1.80 14.23
CA LEU A 447 28.98 -2.46 13.16
C LEU A 447 30.49 -2.29 13.40
N GLU A 448 31.22 -3.39 13.45
CA GLU A 448 32.67 -3.40 13.51
C GLU A 448 33.24 -3.10 12.11
N LEU A 449 33.82 -1.93 11.94
CA LEU A 449 34.39 -1.45 10.69
C LEU A 449 35.88 -1.15 10.86
N THR A 450 36.63 -1.40 9.81
CA THR A 450 38.01 -0.95 9.70
C THR A 450 38.10 0.57 9.68
N ASN A 451 39.29 1.13 9.98
CA ASN A 451 39.49 2.60 9.94
C ASN A 451 39.18 3.20 8.56
N GLN A 452 39.47 2.47 7.50
CA GLN A 452 39.20 2.88 6.12
C GLN A 452 37.72 2.87 5.82
N GLU A 453 37.00 1.82 6.19
CA GLU A 453 35.53 1.72 6.02
C GLU A 453 34.79 2.79 6.82
N LYS A 454 35.26 3.09 8.04
CA LYS A 454 34.73 4.20 8.86
C LYS A 454 34.85 5.54 8.13
N LEU A 455 36.04 5.84 7.59
CA LEU A 455 36.29 7.10 6.88
C LEU A 455 35.40 7.22 5.63
N ILE A 456 35.29 6.15 4.84
CA ILE A 456 34.47 6.12 3.62
C ILE A 456 32.99 6.22 3.95
N GLY A 457 32.54 5.55 5.02
CA GLY A 457 31.12 5.42 5.38
C GLY A 457 30.58 6.55 6.26
N GLU A 458 31.42 7.36 6.88
CA GLU A 458 31.02 8.30 7.95
C GLU A 458 29.84 9.20 7.57
N GLN A 459 29.90 9.87 6.43
CA GLN A 459 28.85 10.76 5.96
C GLN A 459 27.56 9.97 5.61
N ILE A 460 27.70 8.78 5.04
CA ILE A 460 26.57 7.92 4.67
C ILE A 460 25.86 7.44 5.94
N PHE A 461 26.60 6.99 6.95
CA PHE A 461 26.06 6.58 8.23
C PHE A 461 25.33 7.72 8.95
N LYS A 462 25.89 8.93 8.95
CA LYS A 462 25.24 10.12 9.53
C LYS A 462 23.89 10.41 8.88
N GLU A 463 23.83 10.37 7.54
CA GLU A 463 22.60 10.61 6.82
C GLU A 463 21.54 9.51 7.02
N ILE A 464 21.96 8.25 7.07
CA ILE A 464 21.06 7.13 7.39
C ILE A 464 20.54 7.26 8.83
N ASP A 465 21.41 7.46 9.83
CA ASP A 465 21.01 7.58 11.24
C ASP A 465 20.05 8.75 11.46
N LYS A 466 20.30 9.89 10.82
CA LYS A 466 19.43 11.06 10.85
C LYS A 466 18.01 10.73 10.35
N ARG A 467 17.89 10.11 9.17
CA ARG A 467 16.60 9.76 8.58
C ARG A 467 15.86 8.65 9.36
N LEU A 468 16.59 7.63 9.82
CA LEU A 468 16.03 6.59 10.69
C LEU A 468 15.52 7.19 12.01
N SER A 469 16.25 8.16 12.59
CA SER A 469 15.83 8.85 13.82
C SER A 469 14.51 9.59 13.62
N PHE A 470 14.31 10.27 12.49
CA PHE A 470 13.04 10.94 12.22
C PHE A 470 11.86 9.96 12.11
N LEU A 471 12.07 8.79 11.51
CA LEU A 471 11.03 7.76 11.46
C LEU A 471 10.70 7.22 12.85
N ILE A 472 11.68 7.07 13.73
CA ILE A 472 11.50 6.68 15.13
C ILE A 472 10.77 7.79 15.92
N ASP A 473 11.14 9.06 15.70
CA ASP A 473 10.54 10.22 16.37
C ASP A 473 9.03 10.36 16.03
N VAL A 474 8.59 9.91 14.86
CA VAL A 474 7.16 9.90 14.50
C VAL A 474 6.45 8.57 14.83
N GLY A 475 7.09 7.68 15.61
CA GLY A 475 6.49 6.41 16.07
C GLY A 475 6.39 5.32 15.03
N LEU A 476 7.30 5.28 14.05
CA LEU A 476 7.33 4.28 12.97
C LEU A 476 8.49 3.28 13.11
N GLU A 477 9.05 3.12 14.31
CA GLU A 477 10.18 2.25 14.63
C GLU A 477 9.95 0.77 14.29
N TYR A 478 8.68 0.34 14.24
CA TYR A 478 8.29 -1.06 13.95
C TYR A 478 8.24 -1.39 12.47
N LEU A 479 8.23 -0.39 11.58
CA LEU A 479 8.21 -0.62 10.14
C LEU A 479 9.54 -1.18 9.63
N THR A 480 9.48 -1.88 8.49
CA THR A 480 10.66 -2.29 7.73
C THR A 480 10.83 -1.40 6.50
N LEU A 481 12.08 -1.17 6.07
CA LEU A 481 12.34 -0.36 4.88
C LEU A 481 11.91 -1.05 3.58
N SER A 482 11.85 -2.39 3.57
CA SER A 482 11.38 -3.21 2.44
C SER A 482 9.86 -3.19 2.26
N ARG A 483 9.09 -2.79 3.28
CA ARG A 483 7.63 -2.78 3.26
C ARG A 483 7.11 -1.94 2.09
N SER A 484 6.21 -2.52 1.30
CA SER A 484 5.59 -1.83 0.17
C SER A 484 4.76 -0.63 0.64
N ALA A 485 4.94 0.52 -0.02
CA ALA A 485 4.18 1.74 0.29
C ALA A 485 2.66 1.55 0.14
N GLY A 486 2.23 0.68 -0.78
CA GLY A 486 0.81 0.37 -0.99
C GLY A 486 0.13 -0.38 0.16
N THR A 487 0.90 -0.95 1.11
CA THR A 487 0.38 -1.67 2.28
C THR A 487 0.31 -0.82 3.55
N LEU A 488 0.74 0.43 3.46
CA LEU A 488 0.73 1.37 4.58
C LEU A 488 -0.69 1.89 4.84
N SER A 489 -1.03 2.11 6.09
CA SER A 489 -2.21 2.88 6.47
C SER A 489 -2.05 4.35 6.07
N GLY A 490 -3.16 5.10 5.99
CA GLY A 490 -3.13 6.53 5.70
C GLY A 490 -2.24 7.31 6.68
N GLY A 491 -2.37 7.04 7.97
CA GLY A 491 -1.55 7.67 9.02
C GLY A 491 -0.07 7.28 8.95
N GLU A 492 0.27 6.00 8.68
CA GLU A 492 1.68 5.59 8.47
C GLU A 492 2.31 6.34 7.29
N SER A 493 1.59 6.43 6.16
CA SER A 493 2.08 7.14 4.97
C SER A 493 2.29 8.63 5.22
N GLN A 494 1.37 9.27 5.92
CA GLN A 494 1.45 10.68 6.28
C GLN A 494 2.66 10.96 7.19
N ARG A 495 2.88 10.12 8.21
CA ARG A 495 4.03 10.25 9.11
C ARG A 495 5.37 10.02 8.40
N ILE A 496 5.43 9.11 7.42
CA ILE A 496 6.61 8.95 6.57
C ILE A 496 6.91 10.24 5.81
N ARG A 497 5.89 10.87 5.22
CA ARG A 497 6.06 12.16 4.54
C ARG A 497 6.52 13.26 5.51
N LEU A 498 5.91 13.32 6.70
CA LEU A 498 6.32 14.27 7.74
C LEU A 498 7.79 14.06 8.13
N ALA A 499 8.22 12.84 8.40
CA ALA A 499 9.60 12.49 8.72
C ALA A 499 10.56 12.90 7.58
N THR A 500 10.18 12.69 6.32
CA THR A 500 10.98 13.08 5.15
C THR A 500 11.12 14.60 5.06
N GLN A 501 10.04 15.35 5.32
CA GLN A 501 10.07 16.82 5.28
C GLN A 501 10.94 17.42 6.40
N ILE A 502 10.86 16.88 7.62
CA ILE A 502 11.74 17.25 8.72
C ILE A 502 13.21 17.00 8.37
N GLY A 503 13.45 15.85 7.71
CA GLY A 503 14.77 15.46 7.20
C GLY A 503 15.37 16.45 6.22
N SER A 504 14.54 17.17 5.45
CA SER A 504 14.98 18.18 4.48
C SER A 504 15.61 19.42 5.13
N GLY A 505 15.28 19.70 6.41
CA GLY A 505 15.80 20.86 7.15
C GLY A 505 15.36 22.21 6.61
N LEU A 506 14.24 22.27 5.89
CA LEU A 506 13.69 23.53 5.35
C LEU A 506 13.24 24.44 6.49
N THR A 507 13.49 25.74 6.35
CA THR A 507 13.12 26.80 7.30
C THR A 507 12.29 27.88 6.61
N GLY A 508 11.45 28.59 7.37
CA GLY A 508 10.60 29.66 6.83
C GLY A 508 9.45 29.18 5.95
N VAL A 509 9.04 27.91 6.06
CA VAL A 509 7.99 27.27 5.29
C VAL A 509 6.68 27.22 6.08
N LEU A 510 5.55 27.30 5.39
CA LEU A 510 4.22 26.99 5.94
C LEU A 510 3.91 25.50 5.69
N TYR A 511 3.93 24.69 6.73
CA TYR A 511 3.47 23.32 6.67
C TYR A 511 1.99 23.23 7.00
N ILE A 512 1.21 22.58 6.13
CA ILE A 512 -0.21 22.36 6.32
C ILE A 512 -0.45 20.86 6.45
N LEU A 513 -0.91 20.43 7.62
CA LEU A 513 -1.10 19.02 7.94
C LEU A 513 -2.59 18.71 8.15
N ASP A 514 -3.03 17.57 7.61
CA ASP A 514 -4.42 17.09 7.75
C ASP A 514 -4.46 15.92 8.74
N GLU A 515 -4.95 16.17 9.94
CA GLU A 515 -5.15 15.18 11.01
C GLU A 515 -3.94 14.23 11.24
N PRO A 516 -2.75 14.75 11.55
CA PRO A 516 -1.55 13.94 11.67
C PRO A 516 -1.57 12.94 12.85
N SER A 517 -2.45 13.11 13.84
CA SER A 517 -2.65 12.19 14.97
C SER A 517 -3.45 10.94 14.63
N ILE A 518 -3.96 10.84 13.40
CA ILE A 518 -4.88 9.78 12.98
C ILE A 518 -4.30 8.36 13.18
N GLY A 519 -5.08 7.46 13.77
CA GLY A 519 -4.67 6.06 14.02
C GLY A 519 -3.52 5.91 15.00
N LEU A 520 -3.20 6.96 15.78
CA LEU A 520 -2.19 6.90 16.82
C LEU A 520 -2.79 6.52 18.18
N HIS A 521 -2.06 5.69 18.89
CA HIS A 521 -2.26 5.54 20.31
C HIS A 521 -1.74 6.80 21.03
N GLN A 522 -2.32 7.16 22.16
CA GLN A 522 -1.97 8.38 22.91
C GLN A 522 -0.46 8.50 23.21
N ARG A 523 0.20 7.38 23.53
CA ARG A 523 1.66 7.30 23.72
C ARG A 523 2.45 7.76 22.47
N ASP A 524 1.96 7.40 21.29
CA ASP A 524 2.66 7.72 20.03
C ASP A 524 2.33 9.17 19.61
N ASN A 525 1.17 9.71 20.05
CA ASN A 525 0.78 11.10 19.83
C ASN A 525 1.75 12.07 20.54
N ASP A 526 2.21 11.76 21.75
CA ASP A 526 3.22 12.56 22.45
C ASP A 526 4.52 12.71 21.65
N LYS A 527 4.98 11.63 20.98
CA LYS A 527 6.15 11.67 20.10
C LYS A 527 5.92 12.58 18.90
N LEU A 528 4.74 12.48 18.28
CA LEU A 528 4.34 13.32 17.16
C LEU A 528 4.33 14.80 17.55
N LEU A 529 3.71 15.15 18.68
CA LEU A 529 3.67 16.53 19.19
C LEU A 529 5.06 17.09 19.46
N ALA A 530 5.95 16.31 20.05
CA ALA A 530 7.34 16.71 20.25
C ALA A 530 8.04 17.00 18.90
N THR A 531 7.74 16.19 17.88
CA THR A 531 8.28 16.33 16.53
C THR A 531 7.74 17.59 15.82
N LEU A 532 6.45 17.87 15.93
CA LEU A 532 5.83 19.10 15.40
C LEU A 532 6.41 20.35 16.05
N LYS A 533 6.62 20.32 17.37
CA LYS A 533 7.28 21.43 18.10
C LYS A 533 8.71 21.64 17.63
N LYS A 534 9.51 20.57 17.44
CA LYS A 534 10.85 20.66 16.83
C LYS A 534 10.80 21.33 15.44
N LEU A 535 9.84 20.95 14.59
CA LEU A 535 9.70 21.54 13.25
C LEU A 535 9.33 23.02 13.29
N ARG A 536 8.46 23.43 14.23
CA ARG A 536 8.15 24.83 14.53
C ARG A 536 9.40 25.59 14.97
N ASP A 537 10.14 25.04 15.91
CA ASP A 537 11.30 25.68 16.53
C ASP A 537 12.47 25.87 15.53
N LEU A 538 12.44 25.19 14.39
CA LEU A 538 13.32 25.47 13.25
C LEU A 538 12.94 26.76 12.47
N GLY A 539 11.92 27.51 12.91
CA GLY A 539 11.45 28.73 12.24
C GLY A 539 10.43 28.45 11.12
N ASN A 540 9.57 27.44 11.31
CA ASN A 540 8.48 27.13 10.40
C ASN A 540 7.13 27.45 11.02
N THR A 541 6.18 27.82 10.18
CA THR A 541 4.76 27.94 10.56
C THR A 541 4.06 26.62 10.31
N LEU A 542 3.37 26.08 11.31
CA LEU A 542 2.60 24.84 11.18
C LEU A 542 1.12 25.16 11.32
N LEU A 543 0.34 24.83 10.30
CA LEU A 543 -1.12 24.88 10.32
C LEU A 543 -1.65 23.44 10.31
N VAL A 544 -2.26 23.01 11.41
CA VAL A 544 -2.71 21.62 11.59
C VAL A 544 -4.21 21.59 11.69
N VAL A 545 -4.87 20.89 10.78
CA VAL A 545 -6.30 20.56 10.91
C VAL A 545 -6.39 19.39 11.87
N GLU A 546 -7.00 19.58 13.04
CA GLU A 546 -7.00 18.57 14.10
C GLU A 546 -8.25 18.60 14.98
N HIS A 547 -8.52 17.42 15.58
CA HIS A 547 -9.63 17.19 16.50
C HIS A 547 -9.17 16.62 17.85
N ASP A 548 -7.89 16.24 17.95
CA ASP A 548 -7.30 15.68 19.16
C ASP A 548 -7.08 16.74 20.23
N GLU A 549 -7.50 16.44 21.44
CA GLU A 549 -7.47 17.38 22.58
C GLU A 549 -6.03 17.73 22.99
N ASP A 550 -5.12 16.76 23.03
CA ASP A 550 -3.72 16.98 23.42
C ASP A 550 -2.99 17.87 22.40
N THR A 551 -3.33 17.72 21.12
CA THR A 551 -2.81 18.59 20.05
C THR A 551 -3.32 20.02 20.20
N MET A 552 -4.59 20.20 20.57
CA MET A 552 -5.16 21.52 20.83
C MET A 552 -4.48 22.19 22.04
N TYR A 553 -4.21 21.46 23.11
CA TYR A 553 -3.47 22.01 24.28
C TYR A 553 -2.00 22.31 23.96
N ALA A 554 -1.40 21.59 23.02
CA ALA A 554 -0.02 21.80 22.60
C ALA A 554 0.17 22.97 21.63
N ALA A 555 -0.94 23.48 21.05
CA ALA A 555 -0.95 24.55 20.05
C ALA A 555 -0.65 25.92 20.68
N ASP A 556 0.07 26.77 19.95
CA ASP A 556 0.25 28.17 20.30
C ASP A 556 -1.03 28.98 20.06
N GLN A 557 -1.82 28.59 19.07
CA GLN A 557 -3.11 29.20 18.73
C GLN A 557 -4.08 28.16 18.15
N ILE A 558 -5.35 28.30 18.46
CA ILE A 558 -6.45 27.50 17.93
C ILE A 558 -7.38 28.42 17.16
N ILE A 559 -7.88 27.94 16.02
CA ILE A 559 -8.91 28.59 15.19
C ILE A 559 -10.08 27.61 15.11
N ASP A 560 -11.20 27.96 15.73
CA ASP A 560 -12.42 27.15 15.74
C ASP A 560 -13.38 27.63 14.64
N ILE A 561 -13.71 26.74 13.68
CA ILE A 561 -14.60 27.03 12.55
C ILE A 561 -15.94 26.34 12.75
N GLY A 562 -17.02 27.12 12.63
CA GLY A 562 -18.38 26.66 12.89
C GLY A 562 -19.44 27.62 12.41
N PRO A 563 -20.58 27.67 13.12
CA PRO A 563 -21.00 26.83 14.27
C PRO A 563 -21.50 25.43 13.86
N GLY A 564 -21.79 25.19 12.57
CA GLY A 564 -22.35 23.97 12.02
C GLY A 564 -21.53 23.40 10.87
N ALA A 565 -22.13 22.53 10.09
CA ALA A 565 -21.54 21.93 8.90
C ALA A 565 -22.20 22.49 7.62
N GLY A 566 -21.51 22.44 6.48
CA GLY A 566 -22.02 22.90 5.19
C GLY A 566 -22.42 24.38 5.22
N VAL A 567 -23.67 24.67 4.81
CA VAL A 567 -24.22 26.05 4.77
C VAL A 567 -24.31 26.72 6.14
N HIS A 568 -24.33 25.94 7.21
CA HIS A 568 -24.37 26.42 8.60
C HIS A 568 -22.96 26.63 9.19
N GLY A 569 -21.91 26.28 8.46
CA GLY A 569 -20.49 26.46 8.82
C GLY A 569 -19.89 27.73 8.24
N GLY A 570 -18.56 27.73 8.15
CA GLY A 570 -17.78 28.74 7.42
C GLY A 570 -17.52 30.05 8.16
N ASN A 571 -17.79 30.12 9.46
CA ASN A 571 -17.45 31.29 10.29
C ASN A 571 -16.35 30.92 11.29
N VAL A 572 -15.51 31.91 11.64
CA VAL A 572 -14.58 31.77 12.78
C VAL A 572 -15.38 32.01 14.06
N MET A 573 -15.54 30.96 14.87
CA MET A 573 -16.28 31.00 16.13
C MET A 573 -15.43 31.55 17.28
N ALA A 574 -14.15 31.16 17.28
CA ALA A 574 -13.20 31.57 18.30
C ALA A 574 -11.77 31.46 17.74
N GLN A 575 -10.89 32.32 18.23
CA GLN A 575 -9.46 32.31 17.92
C GLN A 575 -8.69 32.67 19.18
N GLY A 576 -7.66 31.91 19.53
CA GLY A 576 -6.85 32.15 20.68
C GLY A 576 -6.18 30.86 21.23
N THR A 577 -5.69 30.92 22.46
CA THR A 577 -5.15 29.75 23.18
C THR A 577 -6.28 28.80 23.61
N ALA A 578 -5.94 27.58 23.99
CA ALA A 578 -6.92 26.60 24.49
C ALA A 578 -7.78 27.17 25.65
N GLU A 579 -7.16 27.93 26.57
CA GLU A 579 -7.83 28.55 27.71
C GLU A 579 -8.80 29.67 27.29
N GLU A 580 -8.50 30.40 26.21
CA GLU A 580 -9.41 31.41 25.66
C GLU A 580 -10.59 30.75 24.96
N ILE A 581 -10.35 29.68 24.18
CA ILE A 581 -11.41 28.93 23.50
C ILE A 581 -12.42 28.33 24.50
N LYS A 582 -11.97 27.81 25.64
CA LYS A 582 -12.82 27.26 26.72
C LYS A 582 -13.84 28.30 27.24
N ARG A 583 -13.52 29.58 27.21
CA ARG A 583 -14.39 30.66 27.71
C ARG A 583 -15.50 31.05 26.73
N VAL A 584 -15.36 30.69 25.45
CA VAL A 584 -16.34 31.05 24.42
C VAL A 584 -17.55 30.10 24.52
N GLU A 585 -18.70 30.64 24.86
CA GLU A 585 -19.93 29.84 25.06
C GLU A 585 -20.47 29.23 23.76
N ASN A 586 -20.39 29.98 22.67
CA ASN A 586 -20.90 29.57 21.35
C ASN A 586 -19.97 28.62 20.59
N SER A 587 -18.74 28.40 21.08
CA SER A 587 -17.81 27.44 20.52
C SER A 587 -18.17 26.04 21.01
N ILE A 588 -18.51 25.13 20.08
CA ILE A 588 -18.77 23.71 20.41
C ILE A 588 -17.48 23.05 20.90
N THR A 589 -16.35 23.33 20.28
CA THR A 589 -15.04 22.89 20.73
C THR A 589 -14.76 23.35 22.15
N GLY A 590 -14.99 24.65 22.45
CA GLY A 590 -14.82 25.21 23.79
C GLY A 590 -15.73 24.57 24.84
N GLN A 591 -16.95 24.17 24.48
CA GLN A 591 -17.87 23.47 25.38
C GLN A 591 -17.34 22.09 25.79
N TYR A 592 -16.67 21.34 24.88
CA TYR A 592 -16.06 20.05 25.20
C TYR A 592 -14.74 20.22 25.95
N LEU A 593 -13.85 21.10 25.49
CA LEU A 593 -12.56 21.37 26.16
C LEU A 593 -12.72 21.87 27.61
N SER A 594 -13.81 22.59 27.90
CA SER A 594 -14.14 23.06 29.26
C SER A 594 -14.87 22.05 30.13
N GLY A 595 -15.23 20.87 29.58
CA GLY A 595 -16.03 19.85 30.27
C GLY A 595 -17.51 20.20 30.44
N ARG A 596 -18.01 21.37 29.93
CA ARG A 596 -19.44 21.72 29.94
C ARG A 596 -20.26 20.70 29.16
N LYS A 597 -19.70 20.13 28.11
CA LYS A 597 -20.25 18.94 27.44
C LYS A 597 -19.22 17.84 27.49
N LYS A 598 -19.64 16.61 27.74
CA LYS A 598 -18.78 15.43 27.73
C LYS A 598 -19.54 14.19 27.28
N ILE A 599 -18.81 13.22 26.73
CA ILE A 599 -19.34 11.90 26.44
C ILE A 599 -19.45 11.15 27.77
N PRO A 600 -20.67 10.72 28.19
CA PRO A 600 -20.85 10.13 29.50
C PRO A 600 -20.28 8.71 29.56
N VAL A 601 -19.67 8.35 30.70
CA VAL A 601 -19.34 6.95 31.02
C VAL A 601 -20.65 6.20 31.33
N PRO A 602 -20.90 5.02 30.72
CA PRO A 602 -22.10 4.25 30.99
C PRO A 602 -22.19 3.86 32.48
N LYS A 603 -23.31 4.21 33.14
CA LYS A 603 -23.54 3.87 34.57
C LYS A 603 -23.57 2.35 34.82
N LYS A 604 -24.00 1.57 33.84
CA LYS A 604 -24.02 0.10 33.88
C LYS A 604 -23.53 -0.43 32.53
N ARG A 605 -22.57 -1.32 32.58
CA ARG A 605 -22.08 -2.03 31.38
C ARG A 605 -22.90 -3.29 31.17
N ARG A 606 -23.09 -3.68 29.91
CA ARG A 606 -23.75 -4.94 29.57
C ARG A 606 -22.87 -6.10 30.03
N LYS A 607 -23.52 -7.11 30.68
CA LYS A 607 -22.80 -8.28 31.17
C LYS A 607 -22.54 -9.27 30.04
N THR A 608 -21.31 -9.78 30.01
CA THR A 608 -20.96 -10.90 29.12
C THR A 608 -21.65 -12.18 29.58
N VAL A 609 -22.25 -12.92 28.65
CA VAL A 609 -22.94 -14.18 28.93
C VAL A 609 -21.97 -15.35 28.70
N LYS A 610 -21.75 -16.18 29.71
CA LYS A 610 -20.86 -17.34 29.62
C LYS A 610 -21.33 -18.29 28.50
N GLY A 611 -20.41 -18.67 27.62
CA GLY A 611 -20.71 -19.50 26.46
C GLY A 611 -21.23 -18.76 25.24
N LYS A 612 -21.53 -17.46 25.29
CA LYS A 612 -22.01 -16.62 24.19
C LYS A 612 -20.86 -15.76 23.68
N SER A 613 -19.90 -16.37 22.99
CA SER A 613 -18.72 -15.71 22.42
C SER A 613 -18.26 -16.35 21.11
N ILE A 614 -17.53 -15.60 20.31
CA ILE A 614 -16.67 -16.12 19.24
C ILE A 614 -15.26 -16.17 19.81
N GLU A 615 -14.54 -17.24 19.57
CA GLU A 615 -13.18 -17.43 20.07
C GLU A 615 -12.24 -17.73 18.90
N VAL A 616 -11.20 -16.89 18.76
CA VAL A 616 -10.05 -17.12 17.87
C VAL A 616 -9.00 -17.87 18.69
N LYS A 617 -8.56 -19.04 18.24
CA LYS A 617 -7.55 -19.84 18.92
C LYS A 617 -6.27 -19.95 18.10
N GLY A 618 -5.14 -19.74 18.78
CA GLY A 618 -3.83 -19.96 18.20
C GLY A 618 -3.52 -19.09 16.98
N ALA A 619 -3.79 -17.80 17.06
CA ALA A 619 -3.50 -16.82 16.00
C ALA A 619 -2.00 -16.56 15.88
N THR A 620 -1.42 -16.77 14.68
CA THR A 620 0.03 -16.67 14.39
C THR A 620 0.34 -15.86 13.13
N GLU A 621 -0.64 -15.14 12.57
CA GLU A 621 -0.43 -14.32 11.38
C GLU A 621 0.39 -13.07 11.73
N HIS A 622 1.31 -12.67 10.85
CA HIS A 622 2.22 -11.55 11.00
C HIS A 622 2.96 -11.59 12.35
N ASN A 623 2.78 -10.58 13.18
CA ASN A 623 3.44 -10.46 14.49
C ASN A 623 2.70 -11.14 15.65
N LEU A 624 1.55 -11.77 15.43
CA LEU A 624 0.77 -12.40 16.50
C LEU A 624 1.48 -13.63 17.06
N LYS A 625 1.62 -13.70 18.39
CA LYS A 625 2.39 -14.72 19.12
C LYS A 625 1.51 -15.85 19.64
N ASN A 626 0.87 -16.61 18.73
CA ASN A 626 0.02 -17.76 19.08
C ASN A 626 -1.06 -17.43 20.12
N ILE A 627 -1.72 -16.28 19.95
CA ILE A 627 -2.70 -15.77 20.91
C ILE A 627 -4.07 -16.44 20.75
N SER A 628 -4.82 -16.53 21.86
CA SER A 628 -6.21 -16.97 21.87
C SER A 628 -7.09 -15.92 22.52
N VAL A 629 -8.17 -15.50 21.83
CA VAL A 629 -8.99 -14.35 22.21
C VAL A 629 -10.47 -14.69 22.12
N LYS A 630 -11.24 -14.28 23.13
CA LYS A 630 -12.71 -14.38 23.14
C LYS A 630 -13.35 -13.04 22.92
N PHE A 631 -14.28 -13.00 21.96
CA PHE A 631 -15.13 -11.86 21.67
C PHE A 631 -16.54 -12.15 22.18
N PRO A 632 -16.95 -11.57 23.33
CA PRO A 632 -18.32 -11.73 23.83
C PRO A 632 -19.36 -11.20 22.84
N LEU A 633 -20.48 -11.91 22.70
CA LEU A 633 -21.57 -11.53 21.81
C LEU A 633 -22.65 -10.73 22.56
N GLY A 634 -23.33 -9.82 21.83
CA GLY A 634 -24.38 -8.96 22.34
C GLY A 634 -23.88 -7.80 23.21
N VAL A 635 -22.60 -7.44 23.07
CA VAL A 635 -21.95 -6.35 23.81
C VAL A 635 -21.09 -5.50 22.87
N PHE A 636 -20.67 -4.35 23.34
CA PHE A 636 -19.75 -3.45 22.67
C PHE A 636 -18.29 -3.82 22.99
N ASN A 637 -17.61 -4.51 22.08
CA ASN A 637 -16.21 -4.86 22.22
C ASN A 637 -15.34 -3.78 21.61
N CYS A 638 -14.24 -3.44 22.28
CA CYS A 638 -13.20 -2.56 21.75
C CYS A 638 -11.86 -3.30 21.71
N VAL A 639 -11.16 -3.25 20.58
CA VAL A 639 -9.80 -3.78 20.42
C VAL A 639 -8.84 -2.61 20.41
N THR A 640 -7.98 -2.54 21.43
CA THR A 640 -7.08 -1.42 21.69
C THR A 640 -5.62 -1.85 21.66
N GLY A 641 -4.71 -0.92 21.81
CA GLY A 641 -3.26 -1.15 21.89
C GLY A 641 -2.47 -0.21 21.00
N VAL A 642 -1.17 -0.17 21.18
CA VAL A 642 -0.26 0.71 20.41
C VAL A 642 -0.29 0.44 18.91
N SER A 643 0.20 1.39 18.10
CA SER A 643 0.30 1.23 16.65
C SER A 643 1.19 0.04 16.31
N GLY A 644 0.79 -0.80 15.33
CA GLY A 644 1.54 -2.00 14.95
C GLY A 644 1.45 -3.19 15.94
N SER A 645 0.61 -3.15 16.99
CA SER A 645 0.48 -4.26 17.96
C SER A 645 -0.24 -5.51 17.45
N GLY A 646 -0.84 -5.47 16.23
CA GLY A 646 -1.50 -6.62 15.61
C GLY A 646 -3.04 -6.57 15.64
N LYS A 647 -3.67 -5.45 16.01
CA LYS A 647 -5.14 -5.27 16.08
C LYS A 647 -5.84 -5.63 14.78
N SER A 648 -5.45 -5.00 13.67
CA SER A 648 -6.07 -5.24 12.36
C SER A 648 -5.78 -6.65 11.84
N THR A 649 -4.61 -7.24 12.17
CA THR A 649 -4.29 -8.64 11.86
C THR A 649 -5.26 -9.59 12.57
N LEU A 650 -5.54 -9.38 13.87
CA LEU A 650 -6.46 -10.22 14.62
C LEU A 650 -7.90 -10.07 14.12
N VAL A 651 -8.37 -8.84 13.93
CA VAL A 651 -9.80 -8.56 13.63
C VAL A 651 -10.08 -8.69 12.13
N ASN A 652 -9.31 -8.03 11.26
CA ASN A 652 -9.59 -7.98 9.83
C ASN A 652 -9.07 -9.22 9.09
N GLU A 653 -7.78 -9.59 9.31
CA GLU A 653 -7.18 -10.69 8.56
C GLU A 653 -7.63 -12.07 9.05
N ILE A 654 -7.78 -12.26 10.35
CA ILE A 654 -8.15 -13.57 10.90
C ILE A 654 -9.66 -13.65 11.13
N LEU A 655 -10.21 -12.86 12.05
CA LEU A 655 -11.61 -12.99 12.47
C LEU A 655 -12.58 -12.73 11.32
N TYR A 656 -12.49 -11.56 10.69
CA TYR A 656 -13.40 -11.15 9.61
C TYR A 656 -13.32 -12.08 8.41
N LYS A 657 -12.12 -12.34 7.89
CA LYS A 657 -11.96 -13.20 6.70
C LYS A 657 -12.40 -14.65 6.96
N THR A 658 -12.13 -15.18 8.17
CA THR A 658 -12.60 -16.54 8.52
C THR A 658 -14.11 -16.64 8.55
N ILE A 659 -14.76 -15.67 9.23
CA ILE A 659 -16.22 -15.65 9.34
C ILE A 659 -16.87 -15.45 7.98
N THR A 660 -16.36 -14.51 7.17
CA THR A 660 -16.88 -14.22 5.83
C THR A 660 -16.73 -15.41 4.90
N LYS A 661 -15.62 -16.14 5.01
CA LYS A 661 -15.43 -17.38 4.26
C LYS A 661 -16.46 -18.46 4.64
N GLN A 662 -16.78 -18.62 5.92
CA GLN A 662 -17.72 -19.64 6.40
C GLN A 662 -19.18 -19.25 6.12
N LEU A 663 -19.58 -18.01 6.36
CA LEU A 663 -20.96 -17.56 6.20
C LEU A 663 -21.32 -17.19 4.75
N ASN A 664 -20.42 -16.52 4.05
CA ASN A 664 -20.70 -15.95 2.73
C ASN A 664 -19.98 -16.66 1.59
N GLY A 665 -19.11 -17.65 1.88
CA GLY A 665 -18.30 -18.34 0.86
C GLY A 665 -17.28 -17.42 0.18
N SER A 666 -16.74 -16.41 0.90
CA SER A 666 -15.71 -15.49 0.36
C SER A 666 -14.46 -16.26 -0.08
N ASN A 667 -13.87 -15.84 -1.17
CA ASN A 667 -12.62 -16.40 -1.71
C ASN A 667 -11.36 -15.87 -1.00
N GLU A 668 -11.50 -14.89 -0.12
CA GLU A 668 -10.35 -14.33 0.59
C GLU A 668 -9.70 -15.36 1.51
N LYS A 669 -8.36 -15.37 1.50
CA LYS A 669 -7.59 -16.28 2.37
C LYS A 669 -7.52 -15.69 3.79
N PRO A 670 -8.03 -16.40 4.81
CA PRO A 670 -7.88 -15.97 6.19
C PRO A 670 -6.42 -16.05 6.65
N GLY A 671 -6.04 -15.19 7.60
CA GLY A 671 -4.76 -15.27 8.28
C GLY A 671 -4.61 -16.55 9.11
N LYS A 672 -3.38 -16.91 9.43
CA LYS A 672 -3.03 -18.17 10.12
C LYS A 672 -3.54 -18.20 11.55
N CYS A 673 -4.40 -19.16 11.86
CA CYS A 673 -4.86 -19.49 13.21
C CYS A 673 -5.18 -20.98 13.26
N LYS A 674 -5.32 -21.55 14.48
CA LYS A 674 -5.73 -22.95 14.63
C LYS A 674 -7.20 -23.11 14.24
N GLU A 675 -8.09 -22.35 14.85
CA GLU A 675 -9.53 -22.38 14.56
C GLU A 675 -10.22 -21.12 15.06
N VAL A 676 -11.40 -20.82 14.51
CA VAL A 676 -12.35 -19.83 15.03
C VAL A 676 -13.64 -20.55 15.39
N VAL A 677 -14.04 -20.48 16.67
CA VAL A 677 -15.18 -21.23 17.23
C VAL A 677 -16.33 -20.27 17.55
N GLY A 678 -17.59 -20.74 17.40
CA GLY A 678 -18.79 -19.98 17.76
C GLY A 678 -19.36 -19.12 16.65
N ILE A 679 -18.98 -19.35 15.40
CA ILE A 679 -19.51 -18.64 14.21
C ILE A 679 -20.98 -18.96 13.98
N ASP A 680 -21.42 -20.15 14.37
CA ASP A 680 -22.81 -20.61 14.35
C ASP A 680 -23.78 -19.73 15.15
N LYS A 681 -23.29 -18.88 16.05
CA LYS A 681 -24.07 -18.00 16.92
C LYS A 681 -24.44 -16.67 16.27
N ILE A 682 -23.87 -16.37 15.11
CA ILE A 682 -24.15 -15.15 14.33
C ILE A 682 -24.78 -15.52 12.98
N ASP A 683 -25.62 -14.65 12.47
CA ASP A 683 -26.29 -14.84 11.18
C ASP A 683 -25.65 -13.98 10.06
N LYS A 684 -25.00 -12.91 10.41
CA LYS A 684 -24.43 -11.95 9.47
C LYS A 684 -23.20 -11.24 10.04
N ILE A 685 -22.22 -10.98 9.18
CA ILE A 685 -21.09 -10.13 9.49
C ILE A 685 -21.05 -8.92 8.54
N ILE A 686 -20.75 -7.76 9.09
CA ILE A 686 -20.65 -6.50 8.33
C ILE A 686 -19.37 -5.80 8.74
N ASN A 687 -18.52 -5.53 7.76
CA ASN A 687 -17.32 -4.72 7.95
C ASN A 687 -17.58 -3.28 7.46
N ILE A 688 -17.30 -2.32 8.32
CA ILE A 688 -17.45 -0.89 8.07
C ILE A 688 -16.06 -0.25 8.18
N ASP A 689 -15.37 -0.23 7.06
CA ASP A 689 -14.03 0.34 6.91
C ASP A 689 -14.06 1.70 6.21
N GLN A 690 -12.92 2.36 6.12
CA GLN A 690 -12.74 3.67 5.48
C GLN A 690 -12.63 3.61 3.95
N SER A 691 -12.76 2.42 3.34
CA SER A 691 -12.69 2.29 1.89
C SER A 691 -13.84 3.05 1.20
N PRO A 692 -13.64 3.62 0.00
CA PRO A 692 -14.68 4.33 -0.73
C PRO A 692 -15.94 3.48 -0.94
N ILE A 693 -17.11 4.10 -0.96
CA ILE A 693 -18.39 3.42 -1.24
C ILE A 693 -18.55 2.98 -2.70
N GLY A 694 -17.55 3.26 -3.54
CA GLY A 694 -17.45 2.84 -4.94
C GLY A 694 -16.21 3.43 -5.58
N ARG A 695 -15.78 2.84 -6.70
CA ARG A 695 -14.54 3.19 -7.40
C ARG A 695 -14.73 4.22 -8.53
N THR A 696 -15.97 4.55 -8.86
CA THR A 696 -16.30 5.43 -9.98
C THR A 696 -17.12 6.64 -9.52
N PRO A 697 -17.09 7.76 -10.26
CA PRO A 697 -17.91 8.94 -9.96
C PRO A 697 -19.43 8.68 -9.97
N ARG A 698 -19.88 7.54 -10.52
CA ARG A 698 -21.30 7.13 -10.52
C ARG A 698 -21.79 6.66 -9.16
N SER A 699 -20.87 6.13 -8.33
CA SER A 699 -21.22 5.75 -6.97
C SER A 699 -21.38 7.02 -6.13
N ASN A 700 -22.47 7.12 -5.39
CA ASN A 700 -22.81 8.26 -4.53
C ASN A 700 -23.67 7.82 -3.34
N PRO A 701 -23.87 8.65 -2.31
CA PRO A 701 -24.67 8.32 -1.14
C PRO A 701 -26.10 7.84 -1.48
N ALA A 702 -26.77 8.46 -2.47
CA ALA A 702 -28.12 8.06 -2.87
C ALA A 702 -28.18 6.65 -3.47
N THR A 703 -27.20 6.28 -4.31
CA THR A 703 -27.13 4.94 -4.91
C THR A 703 -26.74 3.89 -3.89
N TYR A 704 -25.79 4.18 -3.02
CA TYR A 704 -25.29 3.24 -2.03
C TYR A 704 -26.34 2.87 -0.97
N THR A 705 -27.09 3.86 -0.47
CA THR A 705 -28.21 3.63 0.47
C THR A 705 -29.44 3.02 -0.19
N GLY A 706 -29.45 2.98 -1.53
CA GLY A 706 -30.59 2.52 -2.32
C GLY A 706 -31.81 3.45 -2.22
N VAL A 707 -31.66 4.69 -1.78
CA VAL A 707 -32.75 5.69 -1.78
C VAL A 707 -33.04 6.15 -3.20
N PHE A 708 -32.03 6.17 -4.06
CA PHE A 708 -32.16 6.60 -5.46
C PHE A 708 -33.15 5.77 -6.26
N ASP A 709 -33.30 4.49 -5.95
CA ASP A 709 -34.28 3.61 -6.60
C ASP A 709 -35.73 4.08 -6.38
N THR A 710 -36.03 4.51 -5.17
CA THR A 710 -37.35 5.03 -4.83
C THR A 710 -37.57 6.44 -5.42
N ILE A 711 -36.51 7.26 -5.47
CA ILE A 711 -36.58 8.60 -6.10
C ILE A 711 -36.89 8.44 -7.60
N ARG A 712 -36.22 7.53 -8.32
CA ARG A 712 -36.52 7.24 -9.74
C ARG A 712 -37.94 6.77 -9.98
N GLU A 713 -38.53 5.99 -9.06
CA GLU A 713 -39.92 5.57 -9.13
C GLU A 713 -40.89 6.76 -9.04
N ILE A 714 -40.61 7.74 -8.19
CA ILE A 714 -41.40 8.95 -8.05
C ILE A 714 -41.40 9.75 -9.34
N PHE A 715 -40.21 9.98 -9.92
CA PHE A 715 -40.09 10.70 -11.19
C PHE A 715 -40.81 9.97 -12.33
N ALA A 716 -40.72 8.65 -12.42
CA ALA A 716 -41.45 7.86 -13.43
C ALA A 716 -42.98 7.93 -13.25
N ASN A 717 -43.45 8.19 -12.04
CA ASN A 717 -44.86 8.30 -11.73
C ASN A 717 -45.43 9.71 -11.91
N THR A 718 -44.63 10.72 -12.25
CA THR A 718 -45.10 12.06 -12.57
C THR A 718 -45.97 12.04 -13.83
N ASN A 719 -46.93 12.95 -13.93
CA ASN A 719 -47.85 13.06 -15.10
C ASN A 719 -47.02 13.27 -16.38
N GLU A 720 -46.01 14.12 -16.34
CA GLU A 720 -45.16 14.40 -17.49
C GLU A 720 -44.38 13.20 -17.98
N ALA A 721 -43.80 12.41 -17.05
CA ALA A 721 -43.10 11.17 -17.38
C ALA A 721 -44.06 10.14 -18.02
N LYS A 722 -45.25 9.99 -17.49
CA LYS A 722 -46.26 9.09 -18.04
C LYS A 722 -46.73 9.49 -19.44
N LEU A 723 -46.95 10.79 -19.67
CA LEU A 723 -47.30 11.31 -20.98
C LEU A 723 -46.24 11.02 -22.04
N ARG A 724 -44.97 11.05 -21.65
CA ARG A 724 -43.82 10.77 -22.54
C ARG A 724 -43.46 9.26 -22.60
N GLY A 725 -44.14 8.42 -21.83
CA GLY A 725 -43.84 6.99 -21.75
C GLY A 725 -42.53 6.67 -21.03
N TYR A 726 -42.06 7.55 -20.17
CA TYR A 726 -40.78 7.39 -19.49
C TYR A 726 -40.93 6.44 -18.31
N GLN A 727 -40.14 5.37 -18.33
CA GLN A 727 -40.03 4.38 -17.26
C GLN A 727 -38.92 4.72 -16.28
N LYS A 728 -38.85 3.99 -15.14
CA LYS A 728 -37.82 4.13 -14.09
C LYS A 728 -36.37 4.11 -14.66
N GLY A 729 -36.12 3.35 -15.73
CA GLY A 729 -34.82 3.29 -16.39
C GLY A 729 -34.35 4.63 -16.97
N ARG A 730 -35.27 5.45 -17.46
CA ARG A 730 -34.99 6.77 -18.04
C ARG A 730 -34.30 7.71 -17.05
N PHE A 731 -34.64 7.58 -15.79
CA PHE A 731 -34.11 8.38 -14.68
C PHE A 731 -32.84 7.78 -14.05
N SER A 732 -32.20 6.81 -14.72
CA SER A 732 -30.91 6.25 -14.30
C SER A 732 -29.79 6.82 -15.13
N PHE A 733 -28.79 7.41 -14.49
CA PHE A 733 -27.56 7.86 -15.15
C PHE A 733 -26.62 6.70 -15.56
N ASN A 734 -26.96 5.45 -15.21
CA ASN A 734 -26.19 4.25 -15.58
C ASN A 734 -26.74 3.59 -16.87
N VAL A 735 -27.93 3.95 -17.31
CA VAL A 735 -28.65 3.31 -18.41
C VAL A 735 -28.75 4.27 -19.59
N GLN A 736 -28.56 3.77 -20.79
CA GLN A 736 -28.75 4.54 -22.02
C GLN A 736 -30.18 5.06 -22.16
N GLY A 737 -30.33 6.18 -22.84
CA GLY A 737 -31.61 6.80 -23.14
C GLY A 737 -31.93 8.01 -22.26
N GLY A 738 -31.56 8.02 -20.97
CA GLY A 738 -31.79 9.17 -20.07
C GLY A 738 -30.52 9.88 -19.65
N ARG A 739 -29.37 9.21 -19.72
CA ARG A 739 -28.07 9.78 -19.32
C ARG A 739 -27.50 10.69 -20.40
N CYS A 740 -26.57 11.54 -20.02
CA CYS A 740 -25.72 12.25 -20.96
C CYS A 740 -24.75 11.27 -21.61
N GLU A 741 -24.81 11.11 -22.93
CA GLU A 741 -23.94 10.16 -23.65
C GLU A 741 -22.50 10.67 -23.81
N ALA A 742 -22.24 12.00 -23.72
CA ALA A 742 -20.88 12.54 -23.80
C ALA A 742 -20.00 12.11 -22.61
N CYS A 743 -20.57 12.09 -21.39
CA CYS A 743 -19.87 11.62 -20.19
C CYS A 743 -20.39 10.26 -19.70
N ASN A 744 -21.23 9.56 -20.47
CA ASN A 744 -21.85 8.30 -20.08
C ASN A 744 -22.55 8.30 -18.71
N GLY A 745 -23.01 9.46 -18.25
CA GLY A 745 -23.68 9.66 -16.96
C GLY A 745 -22.75 9.92 -15.77
N ASP A 746 -21.44 10.04 -16.00
CA ASP A 746 -20.47 10.37 -14.93
C ASP A 746 -20.62 11.82 -14.45
N GLY A 747 -21.08 12.72 -15.33
CA GLY A 747 -21.12 14.17 -15.06
C GLY A 747 -19.74 14.84 -15.19
N LEU A 748 -18.68 14.06 -15.16
CA LEU A 748 -17.28 14.46 -15.25
C LEU A 748 -16.60 13.74 -16.42
N ILE A 749 -15.58 14.37 -16.99
CA ILE A 749 -14.70 13.76 -17.99
C ILE A 749 -13.35 13.56 -17.32
N LYS A 750 -12.86 12.33 -17.34
CA LYS A 750 -11.52 11.99 -16.84
C LYS A 750 -10.49 12.31 -17.92
N ILE A 751 -9.52 13.15 -17.59
CA ILE A 751 -8.35 13.43 -18.42
C ILE A 751 -7.18 12.65 -17.82
N GLU A 752 -6.72 11.63 -18.53
CA GLU A 752 -5.58 10.82 -18.07
C GLU A 752 -4.27 11.55 -18.35
N MET A 753 -3.51 11.75 -17.30
CA MET A 753 -2.21 12.42 -17.32
C MET A 753 -1.11 11.39 -17.07
N HIS A 754 -0.29 11.07 -18.09
CA HIS A 754 0.71 9.99 -17.99
C HIS A 754 1.71 10.12 -16.83
N PHE A 755 2.01 11.34 -16.37
CA PHE A 755 3.02 11.61 -15.33
C PHE A 755 2.46 12.35 -14.10
N LEU A 756 1.19 12.75 -14.14
CA LEU A 756 0.50 13.49 -13.09
C LEU A 756 -0.78 12.76 -12.69
N PRO A 757 -1.37 13.07 -11.52
CA PRO A 757 -2.68 12.53 -11.18
C PRO A 757 -3.75 12.89 -12.22
N ASP A 758 -4.66 11.96 -12.49
CA ASP A 758 -5.77 12.17 -13.40
C ASP A 758 -6.63 13.37 -12.96
N ILE A 759 -7.02 14.20 -13.92
CA ILE A 759 -7.88 15.37 -13.67
C ILE A 759 -9.31 15.04 -14.08
N TYR A 760 -10.25 15.44 -13.24
CA TYR A 760 -11.68 15.32 -13.51
C TYR A 760 -12.28 16.70 -13.76
N VAL A 761 -12.77 16.95 -14.97
CA VAL A 761 -13.43 18.21 -15.34
C VAL A 761 -14.92 18.00 -15.55
N PRO A 762 -15.78 18.99 -15.22
CA PRO A 762 -17.21 18.91 -15.52
C PRO A 762 -17.46 18.69 -17.01
N CYS A 763 -18.40 17.81 -17.34
CA CYS A 763 -18.78 17.56 -18.74
C CYS A 763 -19.39 18.83 -19.34
N GLU A 764 -18.86 19.31 -20.46
CA GLU A 764 -19.31 20.53 -21.12
C GLU A 764 -20.77 20.42 -21.61
N VAL A 765 -21.22 19.22 -22.03
CA VAL A 765 -22.57 19.00 -22.58
C VAL A 765 -23.62 19.05 -21.47
N CYS A 766 -23.46 18.30 -20.41
CA CYS A 766 -24.46 18.26 -19.31
C CYS A 766 -24.10 19.18 -18.14
N LYS A 767 -22.98 19.86 -18.15
CA LYS A 767 -22.50 20.77 -17.08
C LYS A 767 -22.59 20.11 -15.68
N GLY A 768 -22.14 18.86 -15.57
CA GLY A 768 -22.18 18.10 -14.33
C GLY A 768 -23.50 17.41 -14.01
N LYS A 769 -24.59 17.68 -14.72
CA LYS A 769 -25.96 17.22 -14.40
C LYS A 769 -26.21 15.73 -14.68
N ARG A 770 -25.33 15.02 -15.38
CA ARG A 770 -25.36 13.57 -15.67
C ARG A 770 -26.44 13.09 -16.65
N TYR A 771 -27.47 13.88 -16.94
CA TYR A 771 -28.62 13.53 -17.78
C TYR A 771 -28.67 14.33 -19.07
N ASN A 772 -29.41 13.83 -20.03
CA ASN A 772 -29.73 14.56 -21.24
C ASN A 772 -30.86 15.60 -20.95
N HIS A 773 -31.03 16.56 -21.86
CA HIS A 773 -31.95 17.67 -21.71
C HIS A 773 -33.42 17.22 -21.52
N GLU A 774 -33.85 16.24 -22.31
CA GLU A 774 -35.23 15.72 -22.28
C GLU A 774 -35.61 15.09 -20.95
N THR A 775 -34.67 14.38 -20.29
CA THR A 775 -34.91 13.81 -18.96
C THR A 775 -35.01 14.90 -17.89
N LEU A 776 -34.24 15.99 -18.06
CA LEU A 776 -34.27 17.14 -17.14
C LEU A 776 -35.50 18.02 -17.27
N GLU A 777 -36.31 17.88 -18.32
CA GLU A 777 -37.59 18.58 -18.42
C GLU A 777 -38.61 18.08 -17.40
N VAL A 778 -38.52 16.77 -17.05
CA VAL A 778 -39.44 16.18 -16.06
C VAL A 778 -39.09 16.68 -14.66
N LYS A 779 -40.10 17.26 -14.00
CA LYS A 779 -39.99 17.84 -12.66
C LYS A 779 -40.93 17.19 -11.64
N TYR A 780 -40.43 17.05 -10.43
CA TYR A 780 -41.22 16.68 -9.27
C TYR A 780 -41.15 17.82 -8.23
N LYS A 781 -42.26 18.39 -7.82
CA LYS A 781 -42.31 19.60 -6.96
C LYS A 781 -41.39 20.73 -7.47
N GLY A 782 -41.35 20.96 -8.78
CA GLY A 782 -40.52 21.99 -9.40
C GLY A 782 -39.03 21.69 -9.55
N LYS A 783 -38.52 20.55 -9.06
CA LYS A 783 -37.11 20.13 -9.13
C LYS A 783 -36.92 19.00 -10.13
N THR A 784 -35.83 19.07 -10.89
CA THR A 784 -35.39 17.99 -11.79
C THR A 784 -34.71 16.88 -10.97
N ILE A 785 -34.47 15.71 -11.57
CA ILE A 785 -33.76 14.63 -10.90
C ILE A 785 -32.27 15.00 -10.61
N ALA A 786 -31.65 15.84 -11.43
CA ALA A 786 -30.35 16.39 -11.18
C ALA A 786 -30.31 17.34 -9.99
N ASP A 787 -31.33 18.23 -9.87
CA ASP A 787 -31.44 19.11 -8.71
C ASP A 787 -31.61 18.32 -7.42
N VAL A 788 -32.33 17.20 -7.45
CA VAL A 788 -32.48 16.30 -6.28
C VAL A 788 -31.17 15.63 -5.90
N LEU A 789 -30.35 15.24 -6.87
CA LEU A 789 -29.01 14.71 -6.58
C LEU A 789 -28.05 15.79 -6.03
N ASP A 790 -28.29 17.06 -6.40
CA ASP A 790 -27.48 18.18 -5.91
C ASP A 790 -27.94 18.70 -4.53
N MET A 791 -29.11 18.27 -4.04
CA MET A 791 -29.57 18.59 -2.69
C MET A 791 -28.64 17.97 -1.64
N THR A 792 -28.40 18.71 -0.56
CA THR A 792 -27.86 18.17 0.67
C THR A 792 -28.80 17.14 1.30
N VAL A 793 -28.28 16.27 2.16
CA VAL A 793 -29.11 15.30 2.91
C VAL A 793 -30.17 16.03 3.75
N GLU A 794 -29.86 17.20 4.33
CA GLU A 794 -30.77 18.03 5.11
C GLU A 794 -31.89 18.58 4.25
N GLU A 795 -31.58 19.23 3.12
CA GLU A 795 -32.60 19.74 2.17
C GLU A 795 -33.47 18.62 1.61
N ALA A 796 -32.88 17.46 1.30
CA ALA A 796 -33.62 16.31 0.81
C ALA A 796 -34.54 15.70 1.87
N LEU A 797 -34.19 15.77 3.15
CA LEU A 797 -35.03 15.31 4.25
C LEU A 797 -36.33 16.13 4.34
N ASP A 798 -36.24 17.44 4.18
CA ASP A 798 -37.39 18.34 4.15
C ASP A 798 -38.21 18.16 2.88
N PHE A 799 -37.54 18.08 1.72
CA PHE A 799 -38.19 17.91 0.41
C PHE A 799 -39.04 16.63 0.31
N PHE A 800 -38.54 15.54 0.88
CA PHE A 800 -39.19 14.22 0.89
C PHE A 800 -39.90 13.91 2.22
N SER A 801 -40.18 14.91 3.07
CA SER A 801 -40.80 14.72 4.39
C SER A 801 -42.07 13.86 4.38
N ASN A 802 -42.89 13.95 3.31
CA ASN A 802 -44.14 13.22 3.13
C ASN A 802 -44.00 11.82 2.52
N ILE A 803 -42.76 11.33 2.26
CA ILE A 803 -42.51 10.02 1.65
C ILE A 803 -41.73 9.14 2.65
N PRO A 804 -42.44 8.30 3.45
CA PRO A 804 -41.82 7.59 4.57
C PRO A 804 -40.63 6.71 4.18
N LYS A 805 -40.66 6.01 3.04
CA LYS A 805 -39.61 5.14 2.53
C LYS A 805 -38.30 5.89 2.21
N ILE A 806 -38.40 7.11 1.69
CA ILE A 806 -37.28 7.98 1.39
C ILE A 806 -36.79 8.63 2.68
N LYS A 807 -37.73 9.22 3.44
CA LYS A 807 -37.43 9.90 4.69
C LYS A 807 -36.65 9.03 5.66
N GLN A 808 -37.04 7.77 5.85
CA GLN A 808 -36.35 6.84 6.74
C GLN A 808 -34.87 6.66 6.37
N LYS A 809 -34.54 6.49 5.09
CA LYS A 809 -33.16 6.29 4.63
C LYS A 809 -32.32 7.57 4.70
N ILE A 810 -32.92 8.72 4.35
CA ILE A 810 -32.23 10.01 4.42
C ILE A 810 -32.03 10.41 5.90
N GLN A 811 -33.01 10.10 6.79
CA GLN A 811 -32.89 10.34 8.23
C GLN A 811 -31.66 9.62 8.82
N THR A 812 -31.39 8.38 8.44
CA THR A 812 -30.21 7.68 8.93
C THR A 812 -28.89 8.33 8.49
N LEU A 813 -28.83 8.93 7.27
CA LEU A 813 -27.69 9.74 6.85
C LEU A 813 -27.55 11.02 7.68
N TYR A 814 -28.65 11.66 8.00
CA TYR A 814 -28.67 12.85 8.86
C TYR A 814 -28.22 12.51 10.30
N ASP A 815 -28.76 11.43 10.85
CA ASP A 815 -28.44 10.97 12.21
C ASP A 815 -26.95 10.68 12.43
N VAL A 816 -26.26 10.14 11.42
CA VAL A 816 -24.79 9.90 11.47
C VAL A 816 -23.97 11.19 11.25
N GLY A 817 -24.60 12.37 11.18
CA GLY A 817 -23.92 13.65 11.03
C GLY A 817 -23.52 13.99 9.59
N LEU A 818 -24.17 13.42 8.58
CA LEU A 818 -23.91 13.68 7.16
C LEU A 818 -24.97 14.61 6.52
N GLY A 819 -25.61 15.50 7.31
CA GLY A 819 -26.60 16.44 6.80
C GLY A 819 -26.12 17.34 5.67
N TYR A 820 -24.83 17.66 5.68
CA TYR A 820 -24.20 18.61 4.77
C TYR A 820 -23.77 18.01 3.42
N ILE A 821 -23.59 16.67 3.28
CA ILE A 821 -23.18 16.08 2.01
C ILE A 821 -24.33 16.08 1.01
N LYS A 822 -24.02 16.17 -0.30
CA LYS A 822 -25.02 16.08 -1.36
C LYS A 822 -25.37 14.61 -1.63
N LEU A 823 -26.65 14.33 -1.94
CA LEU A 823 -27.11 12.98 -2.28
C LEU A 823 -26.36 12.36 -3.48
N GLY A 824 -26.03 13.17 -4.48
CA GLY A 824 -25.30 12.77 -5.69
C GLY A 824 -23.79 12.99 -5.63
N GLN A 825 -23.22 13.32 -4.46
CA GLN A 825 -21.78 13.56 -4.32
C GLN A 825 -20.97 12.31 -4.74
N PRO A 826 -20.03 12.44 -5.69
CA PRO A 826 -19.22 11.30 -6.14
C PRO A 826 -18.47 10.62 -4.98
N SER A 827 -18.40 9.29 -4.98
CA SER A 827 -17.68 8.54 -3.95
C SER A 827 -16.20 8.91 -3.86
N THR A 828 -15.61 9.38 -4.96
CA THR A 828 -14.21 9.80 -5.05
C THR A 828 -13.90 11.12 -4.34
N THR A 829 -14.92 11.91 -4.01
CA THR A 829 -14.79 13.19 -3.29
C THR A 829 -15.14 13.09 -1.81
N LEU A 830 -15.64 11.93 -1.36
CA LEU A 830 -15.92 11.68 0.06
C LEU A 830 -14.61 11.36 0.79
N SER A 831 -14.46 11.90 2.00
CA SER A 831 -13.40 11.47 2.91
C SER A 831 -13.64 10.03 3.39
N GLY A 832 -12.58 9.36 3.90
CA GLY A 832 -12.69 8.00 4.43
C GLY A 832 -13.74 7.90 5.56
N GLY A 833 -13.78 8.87 6.46
CA GLY A 833 -14.77 8.92 7.53
C GLY A 833 -16.19 9.17 7.03
N GLU A 834 -16.40 10.00 5.99
CA GLU A 834 -17.72 10.19 5.37
C GLU A 834 -18.19 8.91 4.70
N ALA A 835 -17.32 8.23 3.93
CA ALA A 835 -17.63 6.95 3.29
C ALA A 835 -18.04 5.90 4.33
N GLN A 836 -17.32 5.80 5.44
CA GLN A 836 -17.62 4.90 6.56
C GLN A 836 -18.99 5.21 7.19
N ARG A 837 -19.30 6.48 7.42
CA ARG A 837 -20.62 6.91 7.96
C ARG A 837 -21.77 6.62 6.99
N VAL A 838 -21.56 6.75 5.66
CA VAL A 838 -22.56 6.34 4.66
C VAL A 838 -22.83 4.83 4.74
N LYS A 839 -21.77 4.01 4.89
CA LYS A 839 -21.91 2.55 5.10
C LYS A 839 -22.70 2.25 6.38
N LEU A 840 -22.36 2.91 7.49
CA LEU A 840 -23.06 2.77 8.78
C LEU A 840 -24.54 3.15 8.66
N ALA A 841 -24.86 4.31 8.04
CA ALA A 841 -26.22 4.76 7.82
C ALA A 841 -27.04 3.74 7.00
N THR A 842 -26.44 3.13 6.00
CA THR A 842 -27.06 2.10 5.17
C THR A 842 -27.46 0.88 6.01
N GLU A 843 -26.58 0.42 6.88
CA GLU A 843 -26.88 -0.72 7.75
C GLU A 843 -27.92 -0.39 8.83
N LEU A 844 -27.89 0.83 9.38
CA LEU A 844 -28.91 1.33 10.31
C LEU A 844 -30.31 1.40 9.70
N SER A 845 -30.41 1.63 8.39
CA SER A 845 -31.70 1.66 7.69
C SER A 845 -32.35 0.28 7.53
N LYS A 846 -31.61 -0.80 7.76
CA LYS A 846 -32.10 -2.19 7.64
C LYS A 846 -32.67 -2.70 8.96
N ARG A 847 -33.54 -3.69 8.88
CA ARG A 847 -34.13 -4.32 10.07
C ARG A 847 -33.06 -5.14 10.79
N ALA A 848 -32.84 -4.89 12.07
CA ALA A 848 -31.91 -5.63 12.92
C ALA A 848 -32.42 -7.05 13.18
N THR A 849 -31.51 -8.03 13.11
CA THR A 849 -31.82 -9.44 13.47
C THR A 849 -31.46 -9.78 14.92
N GLY A 850 -30.65 -8.93 15.56
CA GLY A 850 -30.13 -9.15 16.92
C GLY A 850 -29.01 -10.18 17.00
N LYS A 851 -28.50 -10.68 15.86
CA LYS A 851 -27.39 -11.63 15.76
C LYS A 851 -26.32 -11.20 14.76
N THR A 852 -26.34 -9.94 14.35
CA THR A 852 -25.36 -9.41 13.40
C THR A 852 -24.09 -8.99 14.14
N LEU A 853 -22.95 -9.37 13.59
CA LEU A 853 -21.64 -8.91 14.03
C LEU A 853 -21.19 -7.73 13.15
N TYR A 854 -21.00 -6.57 13.76
CA TYR A 854 -20.44 -5.38 13.12
C TYR A 854 -18.96 -5.25 13.50
N ILE A 855 -18.12 -5.06 12.50
CA ILE A 855 -16.71 -4.73 12.68
C ILE A 855 -16.49 -3.32 12.15
N LEU A 856 -15.92 -2.43 12.97
CA LEU A 856 -15.57 -1.08 12.59
C LEU A 856 -14.08 -0.85 12.82
N ASP A 857 -13.42 -0.27 11.84
CA ASP A 857 -12.00 0.05 11.91
C ASP A 857 -11.82 1.57 12.02
N GLU A 858 -11.35 2.03 13.19
CA GLU A 858 -11.10 3.42 13.55
C GLU A 858 -12.26 4.37 13.14
N PRO A 859 -13.50 4.15 13.61
CA PRO A 859 -14.66 4.92 13.16
C PRO A 859 -14.68 6.38 13.64
N THR A 860 -13.81 6.78 14.56
CA THR A 860 -13.69 8.17 15.05
C THR A 860 -12.74 9.01 14.23
N THR A 861 -12.08 8.42 13.23
CA THR A 861 -11.14 9.10 12.32
C THR A 861 -11.79 10.33 11.67
N GLY A 862 -11.14 11.48 11.78
CA GLY A 862 -11.59 12.74 11.18
C GLY A 862 -12.86 13.32 11.82
N LEU A 863 -13.22 12.88 13.02
CA LEU A 863 -14.41 13.35 13.70
C LEU A 863 -14.07 14.31 14.84
N HIS A 864 -14.75 15.44 14.83
CA HIS A 864 -14.80 16.30 15.99
C HIS A 864 -15.49 15.58 17.17
N ILE A 865 -15.12 15.89 18.41
CA ILE A 865 -15.65 15.22 19.62
C ILE A 865 -17.19 15.23 19.70
N ALA A 866 -17.86 16.25 19.20
CA ALA A 866 -19.32 16.29 19.12
C ALA A 866 -19.89 15.24 18.14
N ASP A 867 -19.17 14.96 17.03
CA ASP A 867 -19.56 13.92 16.09
C ASP A 867 -19.23 12.52 16.65
N VAL A 868 -18.13 12.39 17.40
CA VAL A 868 -17.83 11.16 18.18
C VAL A 868 -18.95 10.86 19.17
N HIS A 869 -19.45 11.86 19.87
CA HIS A 869 -20.58 11.71 20.80
C HIS A 869 -21.85 11.18 20.09
N ARG A 870 -22.16 11.70 18.90
CA ARG A 870 -23.27 11.18 18.08
C ARG A 870 -23.03 9.74 17.65
N LEU A 871 -21.82 9.42 17.21
CA LEU A 871 -21.42 8.07 16.80
C LEU A 871 -21.56 7.08 17.96
N VAL A 872 -21.07 7.41 19.16
CA VAL A 872 -21.21 6.57 20.35
C VAL A 872 -22.68 6.25 20.63
N ASN A 873 -23.58 7.24 20.59
CA ASN A 873 -25.01 7.01 20.79
C ASN A 873 -25.60 6.04 19.77
N ILE A 874 -25.16 6.11 18.52
CA ILE A 874 -25.59 5.21 17.46
C ILE A 874 -25.09 3.78 17.71
N LEU A 875 -23.81 3.62 18.04
CA LEU A 875 -23.22 2.30 18.33
C LEU A 875 -23.91 1.66 19.56
N GLN A 876 -24.17 2.42 20.60
CA GLN A 876 -24.91 1.94 21.78
C GLN A 876 -26.33 1.44 21.40
N ARG A 877 -27.06 2.20 20.58
CA ARG A 877 -28.38 1.77 20.06
C ARG A 877 -28.31 0.46 19.26
N LEU A 878 -27.28 0.27 18.43
CA LEU A 878 -27.08 -0.97 17.69
C LEU A 878 -26.86 -2.17 18.60
N VAL A 879 -26.10 -2.01 19.67
CA VAL A 879 -25.87 -3.08 20.65
C VAL A 879 -27.13 -3.38 21.43
N ASP A 880 -27.93 -2.34 21.82
CA ASP A 880 -29.18 -2.49 22.53
C ASP A 880 -30.23 -3.32 21.76
N THR A 881 -30.13 -3.39 20.44
CA THR A 881 -30.95 -4.27 19.60
C THR A 881 -30.44 -5.73 19.57
N GLY A 882 -29.48 -6.09 20.40
CA GLY A 882 -28.94 -7.46 20.55
C GLY A 882 -27.75 -7.79 19.65
N ASN A 883 -27.32 -6.87 18.81
CA ASN A 883 -26.17 -7.07 17.92
C ASN A 883 -24.84 -7.03 18.68
N THR A 884 -23.81 -7.54 18.05
CA THR A 884 -22.42 -7.46 18.56
C THR A 884 -21.64 -6.45 17.77
N ILE A 885 -20.90 -5.59 18.46
CA ILE A 885 -19.98 -4.65 17.83
C ILE A 885 -18.55 -4.96 18.27
N ILE A 886 -17.62 -4.98 17.31
CA ILE A 886 -16.18 -5.00 17.53
C ILE A 886 -15.60 -3.75 16.86
N VAL A 887 -14.96 -2.91 17.64
CA VAL A 887 -14.33 -1.67 17.14
C VAL A 887 -12.83 -1.74 17.41
N ILE A 888 -12.02 -1.49 16.38
CA ILE A 888 -10.60 -1.19 16.55
C ILE A 888 -10.51 0.32 16.78
N GLU A 889 -9.94 0.76 17.90
CA GLU A 889 -9.97 2.17 18.27
C GLU A 889 -8.80 2.63 19.14
N HIS A 890 -8.50 3.94 19.01
CA HIS A 890 -7.52 4.65 19.82
C HIS A 890 -8.13 5.82 20.61
N ASN A 891 -9.31 6.29 20.22
CA ASN A 891 -10.02 7.40 20.87
C ASN A 891 -10.54 6.98 22.25
N LEU A 892 -10.01 7.61 23.31
CA LEU A 892 -10.32 7.25 24.69
C LEU A 892 -11.77 7.56 25.07
N ASP A 893 -12.39 8.58 24.46
CA ASP A 893 -13.80 8.93 24.69
C ASP A 893 -14.75 7.84 24.17
N LEU A 894 -14.42 7.18 23.09
CA LEU A 894 -15.17 6.02 22.62
C LEU A 894 -14.83 4.78 23.47
N ILE A 895 -13.55 4.52 23.74
CA ILE A 895 -13.07 3.34 24.49
C ILE A 895 -13.71 3.30 25.89
N LYS A 896 -13.84 4.44 26.59
CA LYS A 896 -14.47 4.50 27.93
C LYS A 896 -15.93 4.04 27.92
N THR A 897 -16.60 4.04 26.77
CA THR A 897 -18.01 3.62 26.62
C THR A 897 -18.19 2.13 26.28
N ALA A 898 -17.11 1.39 26.00
CA ALA A 898 -17.16 -0.02 25.66
C ALA A 898 -17.56 -0.91 26.86
N ASP A 899 -18.22 -2.03 26.58
CA ASP A 899 -18.54 -3.03 27.60
C ASP A 899 -17.36 -3.96 27.89
N TYR A 900 -16.55 -4.24 26.86
CA TYR A 900 -15.43 -5.16 26.95
C TYR A 900 -14.27 -4.67 26.08
N ILE A 901 -13.05 -4.70 26.60
CA ILE A 901 -11.83 -4.28 25.91
C ILE A 901 -10.90 -5.49 25.77
N ILE A 902 -10.24 -5.57 24.63
CA ILE A 902 -9.14 -6.49 24.33
C ILE A 902 -7.94 -5.61 23.96
N ASP A 903 -6.95 -5.54 24.85
CA ASP A 903 -5.77 -4.70 24.67
C ASP A 903 -4.57 -5.51 24.20
N LEU A 904 -4.04 -5.17 23.01
CA LEU A 904 -2.89 -5.83 22.38
C LEU A 904 -1.62 -4.98 22.56
N GLY A 905 -0.50 -5.67 22.70
CA GLY A 905 0.79 -5.00 22.86
C GLY A 905 1.88 -6.00 23.24
N PRO A 906 2.80 -5.60 24.15
CA PRO A 906 2.94 -4.25 24.76
C PRO A 906 3.43 -3.19 23.79
N GLU A 907 4.21 -3.59 22.74
CA GLU A 907 4.83 -2.70 21.76
C GLU A 907 4.26 -2.95 20.33
N GLY A 908 4.79 -2.24 19.32
CA GLY A 908 4.53 -2.50 17.91
C GLY A 908 5.48 -3.54 17.31
N GLY A 909 5.12 -4.09 16.15
CA GLY A 909 5.95 -5.03 15.40
C GLY A 909 6.29 -6.31 16.19
N ASP A 910 7.55 -6.74 16.18
CA ASP A 910 8.02 -7.95 16.88
C ASP A 910 7.84 -7.87 18.42
N GLY A 911 7.87 -6.66 18.98
CA GLY A 911 7.62 -6.42 20.41
C GLY A 911 6.14 -6.51 20.80
N GLY A 912 5.24 -6.59 19.81
CA GLY A 912 3.80 -6.69 19.99
C GLY A 912 3.27 -8.11 19.84
N GLY A 913 2.00 -8.20 19.46
CA GLY A 913 1.35 -9.47 19.12
C GLY A 913 0.91 -10.31 20.30
N GLU A 914 0.91 -9.76 21.52
CA GLU A 914 0.43 -10.40 22.75
C GLU A 914 -0.85 -9.74 23.25
N ILE A 915 -1.64 -10.49 24.02
CA ILE A 915 -2.77 -9.91 24.77
C ILE A 915 -2.21 -9.38 26.09
N VAL A 916 -2.29 -8.07 26.27
CA VAL A 916 -1.81 -7.39 27.48
C VAL A 916 -2.87 -7.46 28.58
N ALA A 917 -4.12 -7.17 28.21
CA ALA A 917 -5.23 -7.19 29.15
C ALA A 917 -6.58 -7.43 28.44
N VAL A 918 -7.54 -8.01 29.16
CA VAL A 918 -8.92 -8.17 28.70
C VAL A 918 -9.88 -7.90 29.84
N GLY A 919 -11.01 -7.28 29.56
CA GLY A 919 -12.03 -7.00 30.59
C GLY A 919 -12.80 -5.72 30.36
N THR A 920 -13.45 -5.21 31.40
CA THR A 920 -14.12 -3.89 31.34
C THR A 920 -13.07 -2.76 31.36
N PRO A 921 -13.38 -1.56 30.90
CA PRO A 921 -12.49 -0.40 30.99
C PRO A 921 -11.86 -0.21 32.38
N GLU A 922 -12.65 -0.39 33.45
CA GLU A 922 -12.19 -0.27 34.85
C GLU A 922 -11.18 -1.37 35.22
N GLN A 923 -11.31 -2.56 34.61
CA GLN A 923 -10.35 -3.66 34.85
C GLN A 923 -9.04 -3.43 34.10
N ILE A 924 -9.13 -2.88 32.86
CA ILE A 924 -7.95 -2.54 32.07
C ILE A 924 -7.09 -1.47 32.76
N CYS A 925 -7.71 -0.47 33.39
CA CYS A 925 -7.02 0.58 34.13
C CYS A 925 -6.20 0.06 35.34
N LYS A 926 -6.49 -1.14 35.83
CA LYS A 926 -5.75 -1.77 36.93
C LYS A 926 -4.51 -2.55 36.49
N ASN A 927 -4.31 -2.69 35.16
CA ASN A 927 -3.17 -3.41 34.60
C ASN A 927 -2.04 -2.44 34.22
N ASP A 928 -0.95 -2.45 34.98
CA ASP A 928 0.20 -1.56 34.77
C ASP A 928 0.95 -1.80 33.44
N ARG A 929 0.77 -2.97 32.81
CA ARG A 929 1.35 -3.26 31.49
C ARG A 929 0.56 -2.63 30.35
N SER A 930 -0.69 -2.21 30.58
CA SER A 930 -1.57 -1.63 29.57
C SER A 930 -1.32 -0.14 29.42
N TYR A 931 -0.78 0.27 28.27
CA TYR A 931 -0.69 1.70 27.95
C TYR A 931 -2.09 2.32 27.81
N THR A 932 -3.01 1.63 27.14
CA THR A 932 -4.41 2.05 27.04
C THR A 932 -5.01 2.28 28.43
N GLY A 933 -4.77 1.36 29.38
CA GLY A 933 -5.26 1.49 30.76
C GLY A 933 -4.72 2.71 31.48
N LYS A 934 -3.43 3.02 31.32
CA LYS A 934 -2.80 4.20 31.93
C LYS A 934 -3.46 5.51 31.50
N PHE A 935 -3.69 5.68 30.19
CA PHE A 935 -4.31 6.90 29.66
C PHE A 935 -5.82 6.94 29.95
N LEU A 936 -6.51 5.79 29.90
CA LEU A 936 -7.96 5.68 30.11
C LEU A 936 -8.37 6.05 31.55
N LYS A 937 -7.49 5.87 32.51
CA LYS A 937 -7.76 6.14 33.94
C LYS A 937 -8.27 7.56 34.14
N LYS A 938 -7.65 8.57 33.53
CA LYS A 938 -8.06 9.97 33.58
C LYS A 938 -9.50 10.16 33.13
N TYR A 939 -9.92 9.48 32.05
CA TYR A 939 -11.25 9.61 31.43
C TYR A 939 -12.36 8.86 32.17
N LEU A 940 -12.04 7.98 33.11
CA LEU A 940 -13.00 7.29 33.98
C LEU A 940 -13.18 7.96 35.35
N GLU A 941 -12.19 8.71 35.80
CA GLU A 941 -12.21 9.44 37.09
C GLU A 941 -12.88 10.82 36.93
N GLU A 942 -12.96 11.39 35.73
CA GLU A 942 -13.71 12.63 35.42
C GLU A 942 -15.22 12.37 35.22
#